data_e01042602bc84d6ee283fbca4c071c45
#
_entry.id   e01042602bc84d6ee283fbca4c071c45
#
_cell.length_a   1.000
_cell.length_b   1.000
_cell.length_c   1.000
_cell.angle_alpha   90.00
_cell.angle_beta   90.00
_cell.angle_gamma   90.00
#
_symmetry.space_group_name_H-M   'P 1'
#
loop_
_entity.id
_entity.type
_entity.pdbx_description
1 polymer ?
#
loop_
_entity_poly.entity_id
_entity_poly.type
_entity_poly.pdbx_seq_one_letter_code
_entity_poly.pdbx_strand_id
1 'polypeptide(L)'
;MAEEIITETNRETATDHAYGGAQIQVLEGLEAVRKRPGMYIGSTGPSGLHHLVYEIVDNAIDEALAGYCTHIEVTIKPGNIIEVSDNGRGIPVDIQPKLGIPAVTVVYTVLHAGGKFGGEDSGYKVAGGLHGVGASVVNALSEWLTVRVRRDGAEYEQSFKRGKPDGDLKKIGAAASTGTTVTFKPDPEMFQETTLYRYETLLKRLREEAFLNAGVKITLTDERPDADRPQDEQSGEMRTETMCYEGGIRSFVSYLCERRDLTPLHPQVMYMKGEGQGAVAEVALQYYDNSYNELLLSFANNVHTPEGGTHEEGFKLALTRVLNEYGRAKGILKDKDENLSGPDAREGIIAVVSVKLQEAQFEGQTKAKLGNTFIKGLVNNVVYKALTEFFEENPAVAKAILEKATQAARARAAAKKARELVRRRSALESNRMPGKLADCHEKDPSKTELFIVEGDSAGGSAKMGRDSNIQAILPLWGKMLNVEKARADRIYGNDKLMPVVTALGTGIGDEFDISKVRYHKIFIMADADVDGSHICTLMLTFFFRYMRPLIDHGYVYVAQPPLFKLQKGQTVKYAYNDDEMKLLSAEMPGAKVNRYKGLGEMNPDQLWETTMNPDNRVIVQIKIEDAERADEAFSILMGEQVEPRRQFIEKNAKYANLDV
;
A
#
# COMPACT_ATOMS: atom_id res chain seq x y z
N MET A 1 28.93 72.79 -0.87
CA MET A 1 28.16 72.37 -2.04
C MET A 1 28.74 71.03 -2.48
N ALA A 2 28.11 69.98 -2.08
CA ALA A 2 28.38 68.61 -2.55
C ALA A 2 27.05 68.08 -3.05
N GLU A 3 26.99 67.78 -4.35
CA GLU A 3 25.83 67.20 -5.02
C GLU A 3 25.79 65.70 -4.72
N GLU A 4 24.68 65.24 -4.17
CA GLU A 4 24.34 63.83 -4.03
C GLU A 4 23.88 63.27 -5.39
N ILE A 5 24.59 62.27 -5.91
CA ILE A 5 24.18 61.46 -7.05
C ILE A 5 23.27 60.34 -6.51
N ILE A 6 21.97 60.47 -6.77
CA ILE A 6 21.01 59.41 -6.51
C ILE A 6 21.07 58.41 -7.67
N THR A 7 21.61 57.24 -7.42
CA THR A 7 21.49 56.08 -8.36
C THR A 7 20.11 55.47 -8.23
N GLU A 8 19.29 55.64 -9.27
CA GLU A 8 18.04 54.88 -9.43
C GLU A 8 18.36 53.41 -9.65
N THR A 9 18.09 52.61 -8.64
CA THR A 9 18.01 51.14 -8.79
C THR A 9 16.66 50.81 -9.42
N ASN A 10 16.68 50.27 -10.61
CA ASN A 10 15.54 49.65 -11.29
C ASN A 10 14.90 48.60 -10.36
N ARG A 11 13.79 48.96 -9.75
CA ARG A 11 12.82 47.96 -9.22
C ARG A 11 12.05 47.43 -10.43
N GLU A 12 12.34 46.21 -10.81
CA GLU A 12 11.40 45.43 -11.64
C GLU A 12 10.06 45.41 -10.93
N THR A 13 9.08 46.02 -11.56
CA THR A 13 7.68 46.02 -11.14
C THR A 13 7.18 44.57 -11.23
N ALA A 14 7.04 43.91 -10.06
CA ALA A 14 6.16 42.77 -9.94
C ALA A 14 4.78 43.19 -10.43
N THR A 15 4.34 42.63 -11.56
CA THR A 15 2.99 42.83 -12.06
C THR A 15 2.04 42.28 -11.01
N ASP A 16 1.40 43.15 -10.31
CA ASP A 16 0.33 42.87 -9.34
C ASP A 16 -0.85 42.30 -10.14
N HIS A 17 -0.87 40.95 -10.31
CA HIS A 17 -2.03 40.25 -10.82
C HIS A 17 -3.09 40.27 -9.73
N ALA A 18 -3.88 41.33 -9.67
CA ALA A 18 -5.00 41.45 -8.76
C ALA A 18 -5.89 40.20 -8.92
N TYR A 19 -5.96 39.38 -7.87
CA TYR A 19 -6.82 38.20 -7.83
C TYR A 19 -8.29 38.70 -7.86
N GLY A 20 -8.92 38.50 -9.02
CA GLY A 20 -10.31 38.92 -9.27
C GLY A 20 -11.18 37.78 -9.80
N GLY A 21 -12.50 37.99 -9.79
CA GLY A 21 -13.47 36.98 -10.25
C GLY A 21 -13.23 36.41 -11.67
N ALA A 22 -12.59 37.19 -12.56
CA ALA A 22 -12.20 36.76 -13.89
C ALA A 22 -11.11 35.64 -13.91
N GLN A 23 -10.39 35.46 -12.81
CA GLN A 23 -9.35 34.43 -12.66
C GLN A 23 -9.92 33.12 -12.06
N ILE A 24 -11.16 33.11 -11.58
CA ILE A 24 -11.85 31.93 -11.11
C ILE A 24 -12.32 31.15 -12.35
N GLN A 25 -11.64 30.02 -12.63
CA GLN A 25 -12.05 29.12 -13.69
C GLN A 25 -13.10 28.13 -13.15
N VAL A 26 -14.28 28.13 -13.76
CA VAL A 26 -15.29 27.11 -13.52
C VAL A 26 -15.06 25.97 -14.51
N LEU A 27 -14.79 24.77 -13.98
CA LEU A 27 -14.63 23.56 -14.79
C LEU A 27 -15.94 22.79 -14.76
N GLU A 28 -16.50 22.52 -15.92
CA GLU A 28 -17.77 21.80 -16.06
C GLU A 28 -17.55 20.39 -16.61
N GLY A 29 -18.34 19.43 -16.13
CA GLY A 29 -18.40 18.07 -16.66
C GLY A 29 -17.06 17.34 -16.62
N LEU A 30 -16.78 16.55 -17.66
CA LEU A 30 -15.59 15.68 -17.73
C LEU A 30 -14.28 16.44 -18.00
N GLU A 31 -14.32 17.71 -18.37
CA GLU A 31 -13.11 18.54 -18.48
C GLU A 31 -12.45 18.76 -17.10
N ALA A 32 -13.26 18.82 -16.03
CA ALA A 32 -12.75 18.87 -14.66
C ALA A 32 -11.91 17.63 -14.31
N VAL A 33 -12.36 16.46 -14.75
CA VAL A 33 -11.64 15.19 -14.54
C VAL A 33 -10.29 15.20 -15.25
N ARG A 34 -10.25 15.62 -16.51
CA ARG A 34 -9.01 15.68 -17.30
C ARG A 34 -8.00 16.70 -16.78
N LYS A 35 -8.49 17.84 -16.23
CA LYS A 35 -7.62 18.86 -15.62
C LYS A 35 -7.10 18.50 -14.24
N ARG A 36 -7.83 17.70 -13.48
CA ARG A 36 -7.50 17.31 -12.09
C ARG A 36 -7.74 15.81 -11.86
N PRO A 37 -7.11 14.91 -12.63
CA PRO A 37 -7.36 13.47 -12.55
C PRO A 37 -7.07 12.90 -11.16
N GLY A 38 -6.05 13.40 -10.47
CA GLY A 38 -5.70 12.98 -9.12
C GLY A 38 -6.81 13.12 -8.07
N MET A 39 -7.78 14.02 -8.28
CA MET A 39 -8.96 14.14 -7.39
C MET A 39 -9.92 12.95 -7.51
N TYR A 40 -9.89 12.21 -8.63
CA TYR A 40 -10.82 11.12 -8.93
C TYR A 40 -10.18 9.74 -8.83
N ILE A 41 -8.91 9.61 -9.26
CA ILE A 41 -8.17 8.32 -9.30
C ILE A 41 -6.92 8.32 -8.41
N GLY A 42 -6.72 9.34 -7.58
CA GLY A 42 -5.61 9.46 -6.65
C GLY A 42 -4.28 9.88 -7.28
N SER A 43 -3.90 9.32 -8.42
CA SER A 43 -2.68 9.67 -9.15
C SER A 43 -2.84 9.41 -10.65
N THR A 44 -1.87 9.89 -11.47
CA THR A 44 -1.75 9.55 -12.90
C THR A 44 -0.59 8.58 -13.18
N GLY A 45 0.02 8.05 -12.15
CA GLY A 45 1.03 6.99 -12.23
C GLY A 45 0.40 5.59 -12.32
N PRO A 46 1.20 4.52 -12.11
CA PRO A 46 0.76 3.13 -12.24
C PRO A 46 -0.49 2.79 -11.41
N SER A 47 -0.60 3.31 -10.17
CA SER A 47 -1.74 3.07 -9.29
C SER A 47 -3.04 3.61 -9.88
N GLY A 48 -3.06 4.87 -10.36
CA GLY A 48 -4.23 5.47 -10.99
C GLY A 48 -4.60 4.82 -12.32
N LEU A 49 -3.61 4.32 -13.08
CA LEU A 49 -3.85 3.56 -14.30
C LEU A 49 -4.66 2.28 -14.01
N HIS A 50 -4.25 1.49 -13.01
CA HIS A 50 -4.96 0.27 -12.62
C HIS A 50 -6.34 0.58 -12.01
N HIS A 51 -6.50 1.73 -11.38
CA HIS A 51 -7.77 2.17 -10.80
C HIS A 51 -8.89 2.29 -11.85
N LEU A 52 -8.56 2.63 -13.12
CA LEU A 52 -9.55 2.62 -14.20
C LEU A 52 -10.21 1.25 -14.39
N VAL A 53 -9.44 0.17 -14.26
CA VAL A 53 -9.96 -1.20 -14.36
C VAL A 53 -10.87 -1.50 -13.17
N TYR A 54 -10.45 -1.11 -11.97
CA TYR A 54 -11.22 -1.34 -10.74
C TYR A 54 -12.59 -0.66 -10.79
N GLU A 55 -12.69 0.58 -11.28
CA GLU A 55 -13.97 1.28 -11.39
C GLU A 55 -14.97 0.57 -12.32
N ILE A 56 -14.51 -0.08 -13.38
CA ILE A 56 -15.39 -0.85 -14.28
C ILE A 56 -15.75 -2.21 -13.66
N VAL A 57 -14.78 -2.89 -13.03
CA VAL A 57 -15.02 -4.17 -12.35
C VAL A 57 -15.98 -3.98 -11.16
N ASP A 58 -15.83 -2.92 -10.38
CA ASP A 58 -16.70 -2.60 -9.24
C ASP A 58 -18.17 -2.42 -9.69
N ASN A 59 -18.40 -1.91 -10.92
CA ASN A 59 -19.76 -1.86 -11.45
C ASN A 59 -20.34 -3.25 -11.74
N ALA A 60 -19.53 -4.20 -12.23
CA ALA A 60 -19.93 -5.58 -12.44
C ALA A 60 -20.13 -6.32 -11.09
N ILE A 61 -19.30 -6.03 -10.09
CA ILE A 61 -19.44 -6.53 -8.72
C ILE A 61 -20.74 -6.01 -8.08
N ASP A 62 -21.11 -4.75 -8.31
CA ASP A 62 -22.38 -4.20 -7.81
C ASP A 62 -23.60 -4.95 -8.41
N GLU A 63 -23.53 -5.38 -9.68
CA GLU A 63 -24.52 -6.28 -10.28
C GLU A 63 -24.52 -7.66 -9.60
N ALA A 64 -23.36 -8.17 -9.20
CA ALA A 64 -23.24 -9.43 -8.46
C ALA A 64 -23.81 -9.30 -7.04
N LEU A 65 -23.55 -8.21 -6.33
CA LEU A 65 -24.14 -7.91 -5.02
C LEU A 65 -25.67 -7.77 -5.07
N ALA A 66 -26.19 -7.26 -6.19
CA ALA A 66 -27.61 -7.21 -6.45
C ALA A 66 -28.22 -8.58 -6.86
N GLY A 67 -27.39 -9.62 -7.03
CA GLY A 67 -27.81 -10.99 -7.35
C GLY A 67 -28.03 -11.27 -8.84
N TYR A 68 -27.58 -10.39 -9.74
CA TYR A 68 -27.82 -10.50 -11.17
C TYR A 68 -26.59 -10.91 -12.00
N CYS A 69 -25.39 -10.82 -11.44
CA CYS A 69 -24.15 -11.20 -12.09
C CYS A 69 -23.46 -12.36 -11.37
N THR A 70 -23.00 -13.35 -12.13
CA THR A 70 -22.28 -14.53 -11.61
C THR A 70 -20.92 -14.74 -12.26
N HIS A 71 -20.63 -14.05 -13.35
CA HIS A 71 -19.38 -14.17 -14.08
C HIS A 71 -18.92 -12.81 -14.62
N ILE A 72 -17.67 -12.49 -14.33
CA ILE A 72 -16.96 -11.29 -14.78
C ILE A 72 -15.69 -11.73 -15.50
N GLU A 73 -15.47 -11.21 -16.68
CA GLU A 73 -14.28 -11.47 -17.50
C GLU A 73 -13.51 -10.16 -17.68
N VAL A 74 -12.22 -10.19 -17.38
CA VAL A 74 -11.31 -9.07 -17.56
C VAL A 74 -10.21 -9.51 -18.50
N THR A 75 -10.04 -8.80 -19.62
CA THR A 75 -9.02 -9.14 -20.62
C THR A 75 -8.12 -7.94 -20.87
N ILE A 76 -6.80 -8.18 -20.77
CA ILE A 76 -5.78 -7.23 -21.21
C ILE A 76 -5.44 -7.59 -22.67
N LYS A 77 -5.90 -6.78 -23.60
CA LYS A 77 -5.71 -6.99 -25.04
C LYS A 77 -4.40 -6.35 -25.55
N PRO A 78 -3.93 -6.74 -26.75
CA PRO A 78 -2.79 -6.07 -27.39
C PRO A 78 -2.94 -4.55 -27.44
N GLY A 79 -1.83 -3.82 -27.24
CA GLY A 79 -1.83 -2.35 -27.16
C GLY A 79 -2.31 -1.81 -25.81
N ASN A 80 -2.34 -2.65 -24.76
CA ASN A 80 -2.80 -2.31 -23.41
C ASN A 80 -4.25 -1.78 -23.36
N ILE A 81 -5.11 -2.40 -24.15
CA ILE A 81 -6.56 -2.19 -24.13
C ILE A 81 -7.16 -3.11 -23.07
N ILE A 82 -8.06 -2.58 -22.27
CA ILE A 82 -8.82 -3.36 -21.28
C ILE A 82 -10.22 -3.63 -21.80
N GLU A 83 -10.65 -4.87 -21.62
CA GLU A 83 -12.06 -5.24 -21.80
C GLU A 83 -12.56 -5.90 -20.52
N VAL A 84 -13.69 -5.40 -20.01
CA VAL A 84 -14.40 -5.98 -18.87
C VAL A 84 -15.81 -6.36 -19.34
N SER A 85 -16.19 -7.61 -19.16
CA SER A 85 -17.50 -8.14 -19.55
C SER A 85 -18.15 -8.79 -18.34
N ASP A 86 -19.44 -8.50 -18.12
CA ASP A 86 -20.29 -9.14 -17.12
C ASP A 86 -21.52 -9.78 -17.74
N ASN A 87 -22.14 -10.69 -16.99
CA ASN A 87 -23.40 -11.33 -17.34
C ASN A 87 -24.59 -10.80 -16.50
N GLY A 88 -24.49 -9.54 -16.04
CA GLY A 88 -25.53 -8.87 -15.28
C GLY A 88 -26.76 -8.47 -16.13
N ARG A 89 -27.57 -7.53 -15.62
CA ARG A 89 -28.81 -7.07 -16.31
C ARG A 89 -28.55 -6.24 -17.57
N GLY A 90 -27.34 -5.70 -17.71
CA GLY A 90 -27.00 -4.68 -18.70
C GLY A 90 -27.47 -3.27 -18.30
N ILE A 91 -26.67 -2.26 -18.61
CA ILE A 91 -27.00 -0.85 -18.35
C ILE A 91 -28.31 -0.48 -19.08
N PRO A 92 -29.24 0.31 -18.47
CA PRO A 92 -30.42 0.79 -19.16
C PRO A 92 -30.09 1.55 -20.45
N VAL A 93 -30.82 1.29 -21.51
CA VAL A 93 -30.62 1.90 -22.85
C VAL A 93 -31.75 2.87 -23.23
N ASP A 94 -32.80 2.92 -22.43
CA ASP A 94 -33.92 3.85 -22.58
C ASP A 94 -33.51 5.30 -22.33
N ILE A 95 -34.35 6.22 -22.78
CA ILE A 95 -34.09 7.67 -22.65
C ILE A 95 -34.27 8.10 -21.19
N GLN A 96 -33.26 8.73 -20.62
CA GLN A 96 -33.35 9.34 -19.30
C GLN A 96 -34.24 10.60 -19.35
N PRO A 97 -35.35 10.64 -18.60
CA PRO A 97 -36.40 11.66 -18.79
C PRO A 97 -35.95 13.12 -18.62
N LYS A 98 -34.99 13.40 -17.74
CA LYS A 98 -34.55 14.77 -17.45
C LYS A 98 -33.58 15.30 -18.49
N LEU A 99 -32.75 14.43 -19.09
CA LEU A 99 -31.69 14.83 -20.01
C LEU A 99 -32.03 14.58 -21.47
N GLY A 100 -33.04 13.74 -21.76
CA GLY A 100 -33.47 13.44 -23.12
C GLY A 100 -32.48 12.62 -23.95
N ILE A 101 -31.50 11.98 -23.32
CA ILE A 101 -30.48 11.14 -23.95
C ILE A 101 -30.49 9.73 -23.34
N PRO A 102 -29.95 8.70 -24.01
CA PRO A 102 -29.94 7.33 -23.50
C PRO A 102 -29.25 7.23 -22.12
N ALA A 103 -29.78 6.42 -21.23
CA ALA A 103 -29.25 6.27 -19.87
C ALA A 103 -27.79 5.80 -19.88
N VAL A 104 -27.40 4.92 -20.80
CA VAL A 104 -26.00 4.52 -20.98
C VAL A 104 -25.09 5.72 -21.30
N THR A 105 -25.54 6.64 -22.16
CA THR A 105 -24.81 7.88 -22.47
C THR A 105 -24.65 8.75 -21.21
N VAL A 106 -25.69 8.86 -20.38
CA VAL A 106 -25.65 9.60 -19.12
C VAL A 106 -24.59 9.04 -18.18
N VAL A 107 -24.55 7.71 -18.00
CA VAL A 107 -23.60 7.01 -17.11
C VAL A 107 -22.14 7.31 -17.49
N TYR A 108 -21.84 7.42 -18.78
CA TYR A 108 -20.46 7.64 -19.25
C TYR A 108 -20.09 9.12 -19.47
N THR A 109 -21.06 10.06 -19.45
CA THR A 109 -20.77 11.48 -19.78
C THR A 109 -21.11 12.47 -18.68
N VAL A 110 -21.91 12.07 -17.71
CA VAL A 110 -22.38 12.96 -16.63
C VAL A 110 -21.81 12.51 -15.29
N LEU A 111 -21.14 13.43 -14.59
CA LEU A 111 -20.67 13.18 -13.22
C LEU A 111 -21.87 13.14 -12.26
N HIS A 112 -21.75 12.33 -11.23
CA HIS A 112 -22.79 12.17 -10.21
C HIS A 112 -24.14 11.69 -10.78
N ALA A 113 -24.09 10.84 -11.80
CA ALA A 113 -25.23 10.19 -12.40
C ALA A 113 -25.13 8.66 -12.25
N GLY A 114 -26.22 8.02 -11.83
CA GLY A 114 -26.26 6.57 -11.69
C GLY A 114 -27.53 6.07 -11.02
N GLY A 115 -27.86 4.80 -11.24
CA GLY A 115 -29.04 4.14 -10.65
C GLY A 115 -28.88 3.72 -9.18
N LYS A 116 -27.74 4.07 -8.54
CA LYS A 116 -27.38 3.65 -7.17
C LYS A 116 -27.75 4.68 -6.10
N PHE A 117 -28.27 5.86 -6.49
CA PHE A 117 -28.63 6.96 -5.59
C PHE A 117 -30.09 6.93 -5.06
N GLY A 118 -30.89 5.96 -5.44
CA GLY A 118 -32.34 5.98 -5.22
C GLY A 118 -32.84 5.48 -3.84
N GLY A 119 -31.97 5.23 -2.86
CA GLY A 119 -32.40 4.69 -1.56
C GLY A 119 -33.14 3.35 -1.70
N GLU A 120 -34.31 3.21 -1.04
CA GLU A 120 -35.12 1.99 -1.08
C GLU A 120 -35.73 1.66 -2.47
N ASP A 121 -35.89 2.68 -3.34
CA ASP A 121 -36.37 2.53 -4.72
C ASP A 121 -35.23 2.17 -5.71
N SER A 122 -33.97 2.16 -5.27
CA SER A 122 -32.85 1.77 -6.09
C SER A 122 -32.81 0.25 -6.27
N GLY A 123 -32.48 -0.21 -7.47
CA GLY A 123 -32.27 -1.64 -7.75
C GLY A 123 -31.06 -2.24 -7.04
N TYR A 124 -30.36 -1.47 -6.17
CA TYR A 124 -29.16 -1.85 -5.44
C TYR A 124 -29.33 -1.55 -3.95
N LYS A 125 -29.38 -2.60 -3.12
CA LYS A 125 -29.42 -2.45 -1.65
C LYS A 125 -28.05 -2.13 -1.06
N VAL A 126 -26.99 -2.57 -1.71
CA VAL A 126 -25.58 -2.35 -1.35
C VAL A 126 -24.82 -2.10 -2.63
N ALA A 127 -23.96 -1.12 -2.66
CA ALA A 127 -23.08 -0.84 -3.80
C ALA A 127 -21.72 -0.27 -3.32
N GLY A 128 -20.66 -0.60 -4.04
CA GLY A 128 -19.33 0.01 -3.86
C GLY A 128 -19.20 1.35 -4.57
N GLY A 129 -19.90 1.51 -5.69
CA GLY A 129 -19.91 2.71 -6.54
C GLY A 129 -20.85 3.80 -6.02
N LEU A 130 -20.52 4.42 -4.87
CA LEU A 130 -21.39 5.39 -4.17
C LEU A 130 -21.41 6.79 -4.78
N HIS A 131 -20.40 7.17 -5.57
CA HIS A 131 -20.25 8.56 -6.04
C HIS A 131 -20.85 8.80 -7.43
N GLY A 132 -21.17 7.74 -8.19
CA GLY A 132 -21.71 7.85 -9.57
C GLY A 132 -20.77 8.54 -10.55
N VAL A 133 -19.46 8.36 -10.37
CA VAL A 133 -18.44 9.01 -11.21
C VAL A 133 -17.51 8.01 -11.91
N GLY A 134 -17.38 6.77 -11.44
CA GLY A 134 -16.38 5.83 -11.92
C GLY A 134 -16.37 5.63 -13.43
N ALA A 135 -17.52 5.25 -14.03
CA ALA A 135 -17.63 5.02 -15.46
C ALA A 135 -17.32 6.28 -16.29
N SER A 136 -17.80 7.45 -15.87
CA SER A 136 -17.56 8.72 -16.54
C SER A 136 -16.10 9.19 -16.39
N VAL A 137 -15.46 8.90 -15.27
CA VAL A 137 -14.02 9.16 -15.04
C VAL A 137 -13.16 8.27 -15.95
N VAL A 138 -13.46 6.97 -16.06
CA VAL A 138 -12.75 6.07 -16.98
C VAL A 138 -12.89 6.56 -18.42
N ASN A 139 -14.10 6.96 -18.84
CA ASN A 139 -14.33 7.54 -20.17
C ASN A 139 -13.51 8.83 -20.40
N ALA A 140 -13.49 9.74 -19.42
CA ALA A 140 -12.75 11.00 -19.52
C ALA A 140 -11.23 10.80 -19.65
N LEU A 141 -10.68 9.75 -18.99
CA LEU A 141 -9.25 9.46 -18.95
C LEU A 141 -8.80 8.41 -19.98
N SER A 142 -9.71 7.98 -20.85
CA SER A 142 -9.42 7.08 -21.96
C SER A 142 -9.28 7.83 -23.27
N GLU A 143 -8.36 7.37 -24.14
CA GLU A 143 -8.25 7.83 -25.53
C GLU A 143 -9.55 7.55 -26.26
N TRP A 144 -10.08 6.33 -26.08
CA TRP A 144 -11.39 5.92 -26.53
C TRP A 144 -11.98 4.87 -25.58
N LEU A 145 -13.31 4.80 -25.55
CA LEU A 145 -14.07 3.81 -24.81
C LEU A 145 -15.26 3.37 -25.65
N THR A 146 -15.55 2.07 -25.66
CA THR A 146 -16.74 1.48 -26.28
C THR A 146 -17.50 0.66 -25.25
N VAL A 147 -18.79 0.89 -25.14
CA VAL A 147 -19.70 0.10 -24.32
C VAL A 147 -20.66 -0.69 -25.19
N ARG A 148 -20.76 -1.99 -24.94
CA ARG A 148 -21.78 -2.87 -25.50
C ARG A 148 -22.72 -3.31 -24.40
N VAL A 149 -24.00 -3.21 -24.64
CA VAL A 149 -25.04 -3.60 -23.69
C VAL A 149 -25.96 -4.63 -24.33
N ARG A 150 -26.06 -5.78 -23.70
CA ARG A 150 -27.01 -6.83 -24.05
C ARG A 150 -28.19 -6.76 -23.09
N ARG A 151 -29.32 -6.30 -23.58
CA ARG A 151 -30.53 -6.08 -22.78
C ARG A 151 -31.80 -6.18 -23.64
N ASP A 152 -32.88 -6.67 -23.07
CA ASP A 152 -34.21 -6.75 -23.71
C ASP A 152 -34.19 -7.44 -25.09
N GLY A 153 -33.41 -8.53 -25.21
CA GLY A 153 -33.25 -9.31 -26.44
C GLY A 153 -32.45 -8.65 -27.56
N ALA A 154 -31.77 -7.55 -27.26
CA ALA A 154 -30.99 -6.81 -28.24
C ALA A 154 -29.59 -6.44 -27.71
N GLU A 155 -28.66 -6.23 -28.63
CA GLU A 155 -27.33 -5.72 -28.35
C GLU A 155 -27.20 -4.30 -28.88
N TYR A 156 -26.68 -3.43 -28.03
CA TYR A 156 -26.47 -2.01 -28.32
C TYR A 156 -24.99 -1.67 -28.15
N GLU A 157 -24.51 -0.70 -28.93
CA GLU A 157 -23.12 -0.22 -28.86
C GLU A 157 -23.08 1.31 -28.89
N GLN A 158 -22.23 1.89 -28.06
CA GLN A 158 -21.87 3.30 -28.11
C GLN A 158 -20.39 3.48 -27.86
N SER A 159 -19.76 4.36 -28.65
CA SER A 159 -18.35 4.71 -28.52
C SER A 159 -18.18 6.14 -28.04
N PHE A 160 -17.04 6.38 -27.40
CA PHE A 160 -16.65 7.67 -26.85
C PHE A 160 -15.17 7.94 -27.14
N LYS A 161 -14.81 9.21 -27.26
CA LYS A 161 -13.43 9.69 -27.36
C LYS A 161 -13.16 10.77 -26.33
N ARG A 162 -12.21 10.52 -25.42
CA ARG A 162 -11.79 11.47 -24.39
C ARG A 162 -12.98 12.07 -23.63
N GLY A 163 -13.93 11.23 -23.24
CA GLY A 163 -15.13 11.62 -22.49
C GLY A 163 -16.30 12.09 -23.33
N LYS A 164 -16.17 12.31 -24.62
CA LYS A 164 -17.24 12.79 -25.52
C LYS A 164 -17.82 11.64 -26.33
N PRO A 165 -19.16 11.59 -26.55
CA PRO A 165 -19.75 10.59 -27.43
C PRO A 165 -19.20 10.69 -28.86
N ASP A 166 -18.84 9.54 -29.44
CA ASP A 166 -18.44 9.40 -30.86
C ASP A 166 -19.57 8.73 -31.62
N GLY A 167 -20.69 9.44 -31.70
CA GLY A 167 -21.94 9.00 -32.29
C GLY A 167 -23.03 8.59 -31.30
N ASP A 168 -24.19 8.29 -31.83
CA ASP A 168 -25.36 7.89 -31.07
C ASP A 168 -25.30 6.41 -30.65
N LEU A 169 -26.10 6.04 -29.63
CA LEU A 169 -26.32 4.64 -29.27
C LEU A 169 -26.96 3.89 -30.43
N LYS A 170 -26.34 2.79 -30.87
CA LYS A 170 -26.79 1.97 -32.00
C LYS A 170 -27.22 0.59 -31.53
N LYS A 171 -28.34 0.11 -32.02
CA LYS A 171 -28.69 -1.30 -31.94
C LYS A 171 -27.92 -2.05 -33.01
N ILE A 172 -27.06 -2.99 -32.59
CA ILE A 172 -26.15 -3.71 -33.50
C ILE A 172 -26.59 -5.14 -33.79
N GLY A 173 -27.47 -5.72 -32.96
CA GLY A 173 -27.91 -7.10 -33.16
C GLY A 173 -29.00 -7.54 -32.19
N ALA A 174 -29.32 -8.84 -32.26
CA ALA A 174 -30.11 -9.54 -31.26
C ALA A 174 -29.17 -10.16 -30.22
N ALA A 175 -29.58 -10.22 -28.96
CA ALA A 175 -28.85 -10.84 -27.87
C ALA A 175 -29.69 -11.94 -27.20
N ALA A 176 -29.07 -13.11 -26.98
CA ALA A 176 -29.71 -14.22 -26.25
C ALA A 176 -29.48 -14.14 -24.74
N SER A 177 -28.56 -13.31 -24.28
CA SER A 177 -28.19 -13.11 -22.87
C SER A 177 -28.18 -11.63 -22.53
N THR A 178 -28.13 -11.31 -21.23
CA THR A 178 -27.92 -9.94 -20.74
C THR A 178 -26.47 -9.73 -20.32
N GLY A 179 -26.06 -8.48 -20.15
CA GLY A 179 -24.75 -8.10 -19.62
C GLY A 179 -24.23 -6.79 -20.20
N THR A 180 -23.10 -6.35 -19.67
CA THR A 180 -22.37 -5.18 -20.18
C THR A 180 -20.94 -5.58 -20.51
N THR A 181 -20.43 -5.06 -21.63
CA THR A 181 -19.02 -5.17 -22.00
C THR A 181 -18.45 -3.78 -22.24
N VAL A 182 -17.41 -3.43 -21.52
CA VAL A 182 -16.72 -2.14 -21.62
C VAL A 182 -15.30 -2.38 -22.10
N THR A 183 -14.95 -1.77 -23.22
CA THR A 183 -13.59 -1.83 -23.78
C THR A 183 -13.03 -0.43 -23.83
N PHE A 184 -11.82 -0.22 -23.28
CA PHE A 184 -11.22 1.11 -23.26
C PHE A 184 -9.70 1.06 -23.39
N LYS A 185 -9.14 2.16 -23.87
CA LYS A 185 -7.69 2.38 -23.96
C LYS A 185 -7.33 3.62 -23.14
N PRO A 186 -6.40 3.54 -22.17
CA PRO A 186 -5.98 4.69 -21.39
C PRO A 186 -5.34 5.76 -22.27
N ASP A 187 -5.61 7.04 -21.96
CA ASP A 187 -5.08 8.17 -22.73
C ASP A 187 -3.62 8.47 -22.31
N PRO A 188 -2.62 8.33 -23.22
CA PRO A 188 -1.23 8.61 -22.89
C PRO A 188 -0.97 10.10 -22.58
N GLU A 189 -1.88 11.01 -22.93
CA GLU A 189 -1.78 12.41 -22.49
C GLU A 189 -2.03 12.55 -20.98
N MET A 190 -2.82 11.64 -20.39
CA MET A 190 -3.11 11.63 -18.96
C MET A 190 -2.12 10.78 -18.18
N PHE A 191 -1.73 9.62 -18.70
CA PHE A 191 -0.82 8.66 -18.09
C PHE A 191 0.57 8.75 -18.74
N GLN A 192 1.29 9.84 -18.44
CA GLN A 192 2.58 10.13 -19.08
C GLN A 192 3.72 9.22 -18.58
N GLU A 193 3.62 8.70 -17.37
CA GLU A 193 4.63 7.81 -16.78
C GLU A 193 4.55 6.42 -17.42
N THR A 194 3.36 5.85 -17.54
CA THR A 194 3.14 4.54 -18.15
C THR A 194 1.67 4.32 -18.53
N THR A 195 1.44 3.59 -19.63
CA THR A 195 0.14 3.02 -20.00
C THR A 195 0.15 1.49 -19.93
N LEU A 196 1.22 0.88 -19.35
CA LEU A 196 1.38 -0.56 -19.26
C LEU A 196 0.68 -1.10 -18.02
N TYR A 197 -0.33 -1.95 -18.22
CA TYR A 197 -0.96 -2.68 -17.14
C TYR A 197 -0.08 -3.83 -16.65
N ARG A 198 -0.07 -4.04 -15.34
CA ARG A 198 0.59 -5.18 -14.70
C ARG A 198 -0.45 -6.27 -14.39
N TYR A 199 -0.22 -7.45 -14.97
CA TYR A 199 -1.10 -8.61 -14.78
C TYR A 199 -1.21 -9.01 -13.30
N GLU A 200 -0.09 -9.10 -12.60
CA GLU A 200 -0.07 -9.50 -11.19
C GLU A 200 -0.81 -8.50 -10.27
N THR A 201 -0.77 -7.21 -10.61
CA THR A 201 -1.50 -6.17 -9.86
C THR A 201 -3.02 -6.33 -10.02
N LEU A 202 -3.49 -6.56 -11.26
CA LEU A 202 -4.90 -6.82 -11.52
C LEU A 202 -5.34 -8.15 -10.91
N LEU A 203 -4.55 -9.21 -11.07
CA LEU A 203 -4.83 -10.55 -10.55
C LEU A 203 -5.08 -10.52 -9.04
N LYS A 204 -4.23 -9.81 -8.30
CA LYS A 204 -4.38 -9.68 -6.86
C LYS A 204 -5.72 -9.04 -6.49
N ARG A 205 -6.03 -7.88 -7.07
CA ARG A 205 -7.28 -7.16 -6.76
C ARG A 205 -8.52 -7.96 -7.15
N LEU A 206 -8.52 -8.60 -8.32
CA LEU A 206 -9.64 -9.43 -8.78
C LEU A 206 -9.82 -10.69 -7.90
N ARG A 207 -8.73 -11.22 -7.34
CA ARG A 207 -8.79 -12.33 -6.40
C ARG A 207 -9.42 -11.91 -5.07
N GLU A 208 -9.09 -10.73 -4.55
CA GLU A 208 -9.75 -10.16 -3.37
C GLU A 208 -11.26 -10.01 -3.61
N GLU A 209 -11.66 -9.46 -4.77
CA GLU A 209 -13.08 -9.35 -5.14
C GLU A 209 -13.78 -10.72 -5.20
N ALA A 210 -13.12 -11.74 -5.74
CA ALA A 210 -13.68 -13.09 -5.78
C ALA A 210 -13.84 -13.70 -4.38
N PHE A 211 -12.93 -13.41 -3.44
CA PHE A 211 -13.08 -13.83 -2.04
C PHE A 211 -14.19 -13.08 -1.30
N LEU A 212 -14.34 -11.78 -1.55
CA LEU A 212 -15.37 -10.94 -0.89
C LEU A 212 -16.79 -11.23 -1.40
N ASN A 213 -16.90 -11.86 -2.58
CA ASN A 213 -18.15 -12.18 -3.23
C ASN A 213 -18.25 -13.68 -3.53
N ALA A 214 -18.56 -14.47 -2.49
CA ALA A 214 -18.63 -15.93 -2.57
C ALA A 214 -19.47 -16.41 -3.76
N GLY A 215 -18.94 -17.32 -4.57
CA GLY A 215 -19.60 -17.91 -5.73
C GLY A 215 -19.57 -17.08 -7.00
N VAL A 216 -19.09 -15.84 -6.97
CA VAL A 216 -18.85 -15.03 -8.18
C VAL A 216 -17.57 -15.51 -8.87
N LYS A 217 -17.67 -15.85 -10.15
CA LYS A 217 -16.54 -16.25 -10.97
C LYS A 217 -15.93 -15.03 -11.64
N ILE A 218 -14.62 -14.80 -11.44
CA ILE A 218 -13.86 -13.75 -12.11
C ILE A 218 -12.73 -14.40 -12.89
N THR A 219 -12.64 -14.08 -14.17
CA THR A 219 -11.57 -14.58 -15.06
C THR A 219 -10.71 -13.40 -15.52
N LEU A 220 -9.39 -13.50 -15.34
CA LEU A 220 -8.42 -12.54 -15.88
C LEU A 220 -7.62 -13.21 -16.98
N THR A 221 -7.59 -12.60 -18.17
CA THR A 221 -6.81 -13.06 -19.33
C THR A 221 -5.86 -11.97 -19.81
N ASP A 222 -4.61 -12.34 -20.09
CA ASP A 222 -3.61 -11.46 -20.74
C ASP A 222 -3.30 -11.97 -22.15
N GLU A 223 -3.89 -11.33 -23.16
CA GLU A 223 -3.72 -11.66 -24.59
C GLU A 223 -2.55 -10.89 -25.22
N ARG A 224 -1.84 -10.06 -24.45
CA ARG A 224 -0.75 -9.25 -25.01
C ARG A 224 0.43 -10.12 -25.45
N PRO A 225 1.06 -9.76 -26.59
CA PRO A 225 2.39 -10.26 -26.90
C PRO A 225 3.42 -9.74 -25.88
N ASP A 226 4.54 -10.43 -25.71
CA ASP A 226 5.57 -10.03 -24.75
C ASP A 226 6.08 -8.61 -24.92
N ALA A 227 6.12 -8.10 -26.16
CA ALA A 227 6.53 -6.71 -26.44
C ALA A 227 5.63 -5.65 -25.77
N ASP A 228 4.36 -5.99 -25.48
CA ASP A 228 3.38 -5.10 -24.84
C ASP A 228 3.28 -5.32 -23.31
N ARG A 229 4.10 -6.24 -22.76
CA ARG A 229 4.12 -6.56 -21.32
C ARG A 229 5.28 -5.87 -20.61
N PRO A 230 5.14 -5.56 -19.32
CA PRO A 230 6.30 -5.21 -18.50
C PRO A 230 7.40 -6.26 -18.60
N GLN A 231 8.67 -5.83 -18.57
CA GLN A 231 9.82 -6.72 -18.80
C GLN A 231 9.85 -7.93 -17.84
N ASP A 232 9.44 -7.74 -16.61
CA ASP A 232 9.37 -8.77 -15.57
C ASP A 232 8.15 -9.70 -15.69
N GLU A 233 7.19 -9.39 -16.58
CA GLU A 233 6.00 -10.21 -16.85
C GLU A 233 6.05 -10.95 -18.19
N GLN A 234 7.10 -10.81 -18.97
CA GLN A 234 7.28 -11.49 -20.26
C GLN A 234 7.49 -13.00 -20.04
N SER A 235 6.62 -13.84 -20.61
CA SER A 235 6.63 -15.30 -20.42
C SER A 235 6.46 -16.10 -21.71
N GLY A 236 6.22 -15.46 -22.85
CA GLY A 236 5.97 -16.10 -24.13
C GLY A 236 4.59 -16.75 -24.28
N GLU A 237 3.79 -16.80 -23.21
CA GLU A 237 2.51 -17.49 -23.20
C GLU A 237 1.35 -16.57 -22.80
N MET A 238 0.16 -16.88 -23.32
CA MET A 238 -1.08 -16.28 -22.87
C MET A 238 -1.36 -16.74 -21.42
N ARG A 239 -1.70 -15.81 -20.54
CA ARG A 239 -2.04 -16.12 -19.15
C ARG A 239 -3.54 -16.00 -18.95
N THR A 240 -4.15 -17.02 -18.36
CA THR A 240 -5.54 -16.98 -17.93
C THR A 240 -5.67 -17.58 -16.55
N GLU A 241 -6.29 -16.85 -15.64
CA GLU A 241 -6.63 -17.36 -14.31
C GLU A 241 -8.09 -17.10 -14.00
N THR A 242 -8.75 -18.15 -13.50
CA THR A 242 -10.16 -18.11 -13.09
C THR A 242 -10.26 -18.29 -11.59
N MET A 243 -10.90 -17.35 -10.93
CA MET A 243 -11.07 -17.26 -9.49
C MET A 243 -12.55 -17.40 -9.13
N CYS A 244 -12.87 -18.38 -8.28
CA CYS A 244 -14.21 -18.57 -7.74
C CYS A 244 -14.08 -19.27 -6.38
N TYR A 245 -14.55 -18.63 -5.31
CA TYR A 245 -14.35 -19.11 -3.95
C TYR A 245 -15.69 -19.21 -3.19
N GLU A 246 -16.23 -20.41 -3.12
CA GLU A 246 -17.50 -20.68 -2.43
C GLU A 246 -17.45 -20.39 -0.92
N GLY A 247 -16.26 -20.56 -0.30
CA GLY A 247 -16.04 -20.26 1.11
C GLY A 247 -15.90 -18.77 1.43
N GLY A 248 -15.87 -17.90 0.42
CA GLY A 248 -15.81 -16.45 0.61
C GLY A 248 -14.59 -16.02 1.45
N ILE A 249 -14.80 -15.16 2.43
CA ILE A 249 -13.72 -14.66 3.30
C ILE A 249 -13.07 -15.75 4.19
N ARG A 250 -13.71 -16.91 4.39
CA ARG A 250 -13.05 -18.08 5.01
C ARG A 250 -11.92 -18.58 4.14
N SER A 251 -12.21 -18.77 2.85
CA SER A 251 -11.18 -19.18 1.87
C SER A 251 -10.10 -18.12 1.73
N PHE A 252 -10.43 -16.85 1.92
CA PHE A 252 -9.45 -15.77 1.92
C PHE A 252 -8.44 -15.91 3.07
N VAL A 253 -8.91 -16.14 4.30
CA VAL A 253 -8.01 -16.38 5.44
C VAL A 253 -7.11 -17.59 5.20
N SER A 254 -7.68 -18.72 4.69
CA SER A 254 -6.90 -19.92 4.35
C SER A 254 -5.83 -19.63 3.28
N TYR A 255 -6.19 -18.92 2.22
CA TYR A 255 -5.27 -18.50 1.16
C TYR A 255 -4.12 -17.63 1.68
N LEU A 256 -4.42 -16.65 2.55
CA LEU A 256 -3.41 -15.80 3.17
C LEU A 256 -2.43 -16.59 4.04
N CYS A 257 -2.93 -17.65 4.70
CA CYS A 257 -2.14 -18.57 5.49
C CYS A 257 -1.22 -19.44 4.64
N GLU A 258 -1.78 -20.09 3.62
CA GLU A 258 -1.03 -20.98 2.73
C GLU A 258 0.13 -20.27 2.04
N ARG A 259 -0.09 -19.05 1.55
CA ARG A 259 0.96 -18.24 0.93
C ARG A 259 2.13 -17.90 1.85
N ARG A 260 1.88 -17.86 3.15
CA ARG A 260 2.88 -17.54 4.18
C ARG A 260 3.46 -18.78 4.87
N ASP A 261 3.00 -19.98 4.48
CA ASP A 261 3.38 -21.24 5.11
C ASP A 261 3.23 -21.22 6.63
N LEU A 262 2.10 -20.68 7.10
CA LEU A 262 1.84 -20.55 8.53
C LEU A 262 1.17 -21.83 9.07
N THR A 263 1.55 -22.19 10.30
CA THR A 263 0.97 -23.33 11.00
C THR A 263 -0.24 -22.91 11.81
N PRO A 264 -1.46 -23.35 11.47
CA PRO A 264 -2.65 -23.01 12.23
C PRO A 264 -2.58 -23.50 13.66
N LEU A 265 -2.92 -22.65 14.62
CA LEU A 265 -3.05 -23.02 16.03
C LEU A 265 -4.28 -23.90 16.29
N HIS A 266 -5.26 -23.84 15.39
CA HIS A 266 -6.50 -24.62 15.44
C HIS A 266 -6.99 -24.94 14.02
N PRO A 267 -7.70 -26.08 13.80
CA PRO A 267 -7.95 -26.60 12.46
C PRO A 267 -8.96 -25.81 11.63
N GLN A 268 -9.84 -25.02 12.27
CA GLN A 268 -10.93 -24.34 11.57
C GLN A 268 -10.73 -22.84 11.54
N VAL A 269 -10.99 -22.22 10.38
CA VAL A 269 -11.20 -20.78 10.28
C VAL A 269 -12.51 -20.42 10.97
N MET A 270 -12.45 -19.58 12.00
CA MET A 270 -13.64 -19.05 12.66
C MET A 270 -14.35 -18.08 11.75
N TYR A 271 -15.66 -18.21 11.58
CA TYR A 271 -16.47 -17.36 10.71
C TYR A 271 -17.71 -16.88 11.44
N MET A 272 -17.98 -15.61 11.33
CA MET A 272 -19.07 -14.91 11.98
C MET A 272 -19.80 -14.04 10.98
N LYS A 273 -21.13 -14.08 11.01
CA LYS A 273 -21.97 -13.24 10.15
C LYS A 273 -23.17 -12.73 10.94
N GLY A 274 -23.54 -11.49 10.70
CA GLY A 274 -24.75 -10.91 11.29
C GLY A 274 -25.21 -9.67 10.57
N GLU A 275 -26.46 -9.32 10.79
CA GLU A 275 -27.12 -8.22 10.13
C GLU A 275 -27.74 -7.27 11.16
N GLY A 276 -27.81 -5.98 10.84
CA GLY A 276 -28.48 -4.98 11.67
C GLY A 276 -28.39 -3.59 11.05
N GLN A 277 -29.44 -2.80 11.26
CA GLN A 277 -29.51 -1.40 10.80
C GLN A 277 -29.21 -1.21 9.30
N GLY A 278 -29.67 -2.17 8.46
CA GLY A 278 -29.42 -2.09 7.01
C GLY A 278 -28.00 -2.44 6.57
N ALA A 279 -27.20 -3.04 7.46
CA ALA A 279 -25.86 -3.49 7.16
C ALA A 279 -25.66 -4.97 7.48
N VAL A 280 -24.72 -5.60 6.78
CA VAL A 280 -24.25 -6.97 7.01
C VAL A 280 -22.78 -6.90 7.44
N ALA A 281 -22.42 -7.61 8.50
CA ALA A 281 -21.03 -7.77 8.91
C ALA A 281 -20.64 -9.24 8.81
N GLU A 282 -19.48 -9.50 8.18
CA GLU A 282 -18.85 -10.81 8.05
C GLU A 282 -17.43 -10.71 8.56
N VAL A 283 -17.03 -11.65 9.39
CA VAL A 283 -15.66 -11.73 9.93
C VAL A 283 -15.18 -13.16 9.83
N ALA A 284 -13.96 -13.35 9.31
CA ALA A 284 -13.25 -14.62 9.35
C ALA A 284 -11.88 -14.42 10.01
N LEU A 285 -11.48 -15.36 10.87
CA LEU A 285 -10.18 -15.28 11.53
C LEU A 285 -9.60 -16.66 11.86
N GLN A 286 -8.28 -16.72 11.95
CA GLN A 286 -7.55 -17.89 12.45
C GLN A 286 -6.26 -17.45 13.15
N TYR A 287 -5.86 -18.18 14.21
CA TYR A 287 -4.60 -17.96 14.89
C TYR A 287 -3.54 -18.93 14.41
N TYR A 288 -2.29 -18.49 14.44
CA TYR A 288 -1.13 -19.24 13.98
C TYR A 288 -0.05 -19.33 15.04
N ASP A 289 0.58 -20.50 15.15
CA ASP A 289 1.59 -20.76 16.19
C ASP A 289 2.91 -20.04 15.90
N ASN A 290 3.37 -20.13 14.67
CA ASN A 290 4.66 -19.63 14.20
C ASN A 290 4.63 -18.16 13.70
N SER A 291 3.66 -17.36 14.12
CA SER A 291 3.59 -15.93 13.81
C SER A 291 3.38 -15.09 15.06
N TYR A 292 4.07 -13.95 15.13
CA TYR A 292 3.92 -12.95 16.19
C TYR A 292 3.24 -11.67 15.67
N ASN A 293 3.13 -11.53 14.34
CA ASN A 293 2.53 -10.37 13.70
C ASN A 293 1.02 -10.56 13.54
N GLU A 294 0.26 -9.47 13.58
CA GLU A 294 -1.14 -9.46 13.15
C GLU A 294 -1.25 -9.13 11.66
N LEU A 295 -2.14 -9.81 10.96
CA LEU A 295 -2.61 -9.41 9.64
C LEU A 295 -4.11 -9.23 9.71
N LEU A 296 -4.56 -7.99 9.65
CA LEU A 296 -5.97 -7.62 9.68
C LEU A 296 -6.32 -6.85 8.42
N LEU A 297 -7.14 -7.46 7.56
CA LEU A 297 -7.69 -6.83 6.37
C LEU A 297 -9.11 -6.41 6.62
N SER A 298 -9.44 -5.17 6.32
CA SER A 298 -10.79 -4.64 6.53
C SER A 298 -11.36 -4.04 5.25
N PHE A 299 -12.64 -4.34 4.99
CA PHE A 299 -13.36 -3.96 3.78
C PHE A 299 -14.73 -3.38 4.10
N ALA A 300 -15.13 -2.35 3.35
CA ALA A 300 -16.47 -1.78 3.39
C ALA A 300 -17.02 -1.69 1.96
N ASN A 301 -18.14 -2.36 1.67
CA ASN A 301 -18.70 -2.50 0.32
C ASN A 301 -17.64 -2.95 -0.69
N ASN A 302 -16.86 -3.96 -0.35
CA ASN A 302 -15.72 -4.52 -1.09
C ASN A 302 -14.51 -3.58 -1.26
N VAL A 303 -14.59 -2.33 -0.83
CA VAL A 303 -13.44 -1.41 -0.85
C VAL A 303 -12.52 -1.71 0.33
N HIS A 304 -11.25 -1.96 0.04
CA HIS A 304 -10.22 -2.13 1.08
C HIS A 304 -10.03 -0.81 1.86
N THR A 305 -10.02 -0.91 3.18
CA THR A 305 -9.84 0.23 4.09
C THR A 305 -8.50 0.11 4.84
N PRO A 306 -7.38 0.49 4.24
CA PRO A 306 -6.04 0.28 4.82
C PRO A 306 -5.81 1.05 6.13
N GLU A 307 -6.54 2.12 6.38
CA GLU A 307 -6.53 2.86 7.64
C GLU A 307 -7.60 2.36 8.64
N GLY A 308 -8.26 1.23 8.31
CA GLY A 308 -9.29 0.63 9.13
C GLY A 308 -10.59 1.43 9.18
N GLY A 309 -11.10 1.65 10.36
CA GLY A 309 -12.34 2.38 10.63
C GLY A 309 -13.21 1.69 11.69
N THR A 310 -14.46 2.12 11.77
CA THR A 310 -15.40 1.69 12.82
C THR A 310 -15.66 0.18 12.85
N HIS A 311 -15.62 -0.51 11.71
CA HIS A 311 -15.78 -1.97 11.61
C HIS A 311 -14.59 -2.70 12.23
N GLU A 312 -13.38 -2.25 11.95
CA GLU A 312 -12.16 -2.79 12.52
C GLU A 312 -12.06 -2.52 14.02
N GLU A 313 -12.42 -1.31 14.45
CA GLU A 313 -12.50 -0.97 15.87
C GLU A 313 -13.50 -1.86 16.62
N GLY A 314 -14.67 -2.14 16.03
CA GLY A 314 -15.67 -3.03 16.59
C GLY A 314 -15.14 -4.45 16.78
N PHE A 315 -14.42 -4.98 15.77
CA PHE A 315 -13.75 -6.27 15.83
C PHE A 315 -12.69 -6.33 16.94
N LYS A 316 -11.75 -5.38 16.95
CA LYS A 316 -10.66 -5.30 17.93
C LYS A 316 -11.19 -5.24 19.36
N LEU A 317 -12.25 -4.47 19.58
CA LEU A 317 -12.90 -4.34 20.89
C LEU A 317 -13.55 -5.66 21.33
N ALA A 318 -14.34 -6.29 20.48
CA ALA A 318 -15.04 -7.55 20.78
C ALA A 318 -14.05 -8.68 21.08
N LEU A 319 -13.03 -8.86 20.22
CA LEU A 319 -12.02 -9.89 20.38
C LEU A 319 -11.31 -9.78 21.74
N THR A 320 -10.82 -8.59 22.05
CA THR A 320 -10.11 -8.33 23.31
C THR A 320 -11.02 -8.57 24.52
N ARG A 321 -12.28 -8.16 24.44
CA ARG A 321 -13.26 -8.34 25.49
C ARG A 321 -13.57 -9.82 25.73
N VAL A 322 -13.88 -10.58 24.67
CA VAL A 322 -14.21 -12.01 24.79
C VAL A 322 -13.06 -12.80 25.40
N LEU A 323 -11.82 -12.57 24.95
CA LEU A 323 -10.65 -13.25 25.50
C LEU A 323 -10.45 -12.97 27.00
N ASN A 324 -10.64 -11.73 27.44
CA ASN A 324 -10.53 -11.38 28.84
C ASN A 324 -11.66 -12.01 29.69
N GLU A 325 -12.91 -11.89 29.25
CA GLU A 325 -14.07 -12.41 29.97
C GLU A 325 -14.01 -13.95 30.08
N TYR A 326 -13.78 -14.63 28.94
CA TYR A 326 -13.68 -16.09 28.91
C TYR A 326 -12.46 -16.61 29.70
N GLY A 327 -11.30 -15.95 29.54
CA GLY A 327 -10.08 -16.31 30.28
C GLY A 327 -10.24 -16.23 31.79
N ARG A 328 -10.98 -15.23 32.30
CA ARG A 328 -11.31 -15.11 33.73
C ARG A 328 -12.35 -16.14 34.16
N ALA A 329 -13.43 -16.31 33.38
CA ALA A 329 -14.49 -17.27 33.70
C ALA A 329 -13.97 -18.71 33.81
N LYS A 330 -12.99 -19.08 32.96
CA LYS A 330 -12.37 -20.43 33.01
C LYS A 330 -11.11 -20.51 33.88
N GLY A 331 -10.72 -19.44 34.59
CA GLY A 331 -9.57 -19.41 35.49
C GLY A 331 -8.19 -19.48 34.83
N ILE A 332 -8.13 -19.25 33.49
CA ILE A 332 -6.88 -19.17 32.72
C ILE A 332 -6.15 -17.87 33.09
N LEU A 333 -6.90 -16.76 33.14
CA LEU A 333 -6.45 -15.49 33.71
C LEU A 333 -6.86 -15.44 35.18
N LYS A 334 -5.89 -15.33 36.09
CA LYS A 334 -6.13 -15.21 37.51
C LYS A 334 -6.54 -13.79 37.91
N ASP A 335 -7.24 -13.61 39.02
CA ASP A 335 -7.71 -12.29 39.48
C ASP A 335 -6.60 -11.24 39.61
N LYS A 336 -5.37 -11.69 39.93
CA LYS A 336 -4.18 -10.83 40.06
C LYS A 336 -3.51 -10.48 38.73
N ASP A 337 -3.86 -11.17 37.65
CA ASP A 337 -3.26 -10.93 36.34
C ASP A 337 -3.89 -9.69 35.71
N GLU A 338 -3.09 -8.88 35.04
CA GLU A 338 -3.61 -7.78 34.23
C GLU A 338 -4.47 -8.30 33.06
N ASN A 339 -5.40 -7.49 32.61
CA ASN A 339 -6.16 -7.82 31.41
C ASN A 339 -5.23 -7.86 30.18
N LEU A 340 -5.54 -8.79 29.27
CA LEU A 340 -4.92 -8.80 27.94
C LEU A 340 -5.22 -7.49 27.23
N SER A 341 -4.19 -6.87 26.67
CA SER A 341 -4.36 -5.69 25.81
C SER A 341 -4.78 -6.09 24.39
N GLY A 342 -5.20 -5.12 23.57
CA GLY A 342 -5.53 -5.37 22.17
C GLY A 342 -4.41 -6.06 21.39
N PRO A 343 -3.17 -5.58 21.40
CA PRO A 343 -2.04 -6.26 20.77
C PRO A 343 -1.80 -7.69 21.28
N ASP A 344 -1.94 -7.95 22.60
CA ASP A 344 -1.80 -9.32 23.14
C ASP A 344 -2.86 -10.26 22.55
N ALA A 345 -4.10 -9.76 22.40
CA ALA A 345 -5.22 -10.52 21.85
C ALA A 345 -5.07 -10.81 20.35
N ARG A 346 -4.27 -10.01 19.64
CA ARG A 346 -4.10 -10.12 18.18
C ARG A 346 -2.75 -10.70 17.76
N GLU A 347 -1.87 -11.07 18.69
CA GLU A 347 -0.59 -11.70 18.32
C GLU A 347 -0.82 -13.00 17.55
N GLY A 348 -0.29 -13.07 16.31
CA GLY A 348 -0.36 -14.24 15.45
C GLY A 348 -1.74 -14.51 14.87
N ILE A 349 -2.58 -13.49 14.67
CA ILE A 349 -3.89 -13.61 14.02
C ILE A 349 -3.81 -13.22 12.55
N ILE A 350 -4.56 -13.93 11.71
CA ILE A 350 -5.00 -13.44 10.40
C ILE A 350 -6.51 -13.28 10.48
N ALA A 351 -7.01 -12.10 10.15
CA ALA A 351 -8.44 -11.81 10.16
C ALA A 351 -8.85 -10.95 8.96
N VAL A 352 -10.03 -11.24 8.43
CA VAL A 352 -10.71 -10.45 7.40
C VAL A 352 -12.03 -9.97 7.96
N VAL A 353 -12.24 -8.65 7.95
CA VAL A 353 -13.47 -7.98 8.39
C VAL A 353 -14.12 -7.33 7.19
N SER A 354 -15.30 -7.79 6.79
CA SER A 354 -16.05 -7.24 5.66
C SER A 354 -17.40 -6.74 6.13
N VAL A 355 -17.75 -5.50 5.78
CA VAL A 355 -19.08 -4.95 6.03
C VAL A 355 -19.71 -4.47 4.73
N LYS A 356 -21.01 -4.72 4.59
CA LYS A 356 -21.82 -4.30 3.46
C LYS A 356 -22.96 -3.44 4.00
N LEU A 357 -23.07 -2.19 3.53
CA LEU A 357 -24.04 -1.21 4.02
C LEU A 357 -24.52 -0.30 2.89
N GLN A 358 -25.73 0.25 3.03
CA GLN A 358 -26.36 1.07 1.99
C GLN A 358 -25.63 2.37 1.76
N GLU A 359 -25.26 3.08 2.84
CA GLU A 359 -24.61 4.39 2.77
C GLU A 359 -23.29 4.35 3.53
N ALA A 360 -22.22 3.93 2.84
CA ALA A 360 -20.89 3.95 3.42
C ALA A 360 -20.33 5.38 3.43
N GLN A 361 -19.90 5.82 4.61
CA GLN A 361 -19.25 7.11 4.83
C GLN A 361 -17.76 6.88 5.05
N PHE A 362 -16.93 7.38 4.15
CA PHE A 362 -15.49 7.25 4.25
C PHE A 362 -14.84 8.58 4.65
N GLU A 363 -13.75 8.51 5.38
CA GLU A 363 -12.87 9.65 5.60
C GLU A 363 -12.01 9.83 4.33
N GLY A 364 -12.30 10.90 3.57
CA GLY A 364 -11.57 11.24 2.34
C GLY A 364 -11.98 10.49 1.07
N GLN A 365 -11.51 11.00 -0.07
CA GLN A 365 -11.83 10.48 -1.42
C GLN A 365 -11.22 9.10 -1.71
N THR A 366 -10.09 8.79 -1.08
CA THR A 366 -9.39 7.50 -1.25
C THR A 366 -10.10 6.32 -0.60
N LYS A 367 -11.21 6.58 0.14
CA LYS A 367 -12.00 5.56 0.86
C LYS A 367 -11.17 4.72 1.84
N ALA A 368 -10.08 5.26 2.37
CA ALA A 368 -9.10 4.52 3.17
C ALA A 368 -9.61 4.13 4.56
N LYS A 369 -10.63 4.83 5.09
CA LYS A 369 -11.15 4.62 6.44
C LYS A 369 -12.66 4.76 6.49
N LEU A 370 -13.35 3.80 7.11
CA LEU A 370 -14.81 3.82 7.30
C LEU A 370 -15.21 4.62 8.54
N GLY A 371 -16.14 5.59 8.37
CA GLY A 371 -16.59 6.51 9.42
C GLY A 371 -17.93 6.18 10.09
N ASN A 372 -18.77 5.31 9.51
CA ASN A 372 -20.11 5.02 10.03
C ASN A 372 -20.10 4.48 11.48
N THR A 373 -20.49 5.29 12.46
CA THR A 373 -20.37 4.98 13.89
C THR A 373 -21.15 3.75 14.34
N PHE A 374 -22.33 3.49 13.77
CA PHE A 374 -23.18 2.35 14.15
C PHE A 374 -22.55 0.99 13.79
N ILE A 375 -21.69 0.94 12.77
CA ILE A 375 -21.00 -0.26 12.33
C ILE A 375 -20.10 -0.84 13.43
N LYS A 376 -19.47 0.03 14.25
CA LYS A 376 -18.68 -0.41 15.41
C LYS A 376 -19.50 -1.27 16.37
N GLY A 377 -20.73 -0.84 16.66
CA GLY A 377 -21.66 -1.59 17.51
C GLY A 377 -22.12 -2.90 16.87
N LEU A 378 -22.43 -2.88 15.57
CA LEU A 378 -22.87 -4.07 14.84
C LEU A 378 -21.77 -5.15 14.85
N VAL A 379 -20.56 -4.80 14.40
CA VAL A 379 -19.44 -5.75 14.34
C VAL A 379 -19.08 -6.26 15.74
N ASN A 380 -19.05 -5.36 16.73
CA ASN A 380 -18.79 -5.76 18.12
C ASN A 380 -19.79 -6.83 18.60
N ASN A 381 -21.07 -6.63 18.37
CA ASN A 381 -22.11 -7.57 18.81
C ASN A 381 -22.04 -8.91 18.06
N VAL A 382 -21.82 -8.87 16.75
CA VAL A 382 -21.70 -10.07 15.91
C VAL A 382 -20.51 -10.93 16.39
N VAL A 383 -19.36 -10.29 16.52
CA VAL A 383 -18.10 -10.99 16.92
C VAL A 383 -18.21 -11.47 18.37
N TYR A 384 -18.68 -10.63 19.29
CA TYR A 384 -18.81 -11.00 20.71
C TYR A 384 -19.68 -12.23 20.89
N LYS A 385 -20.87 -12.24 20.28
CA LYS A 385 -21.81 -13.36 20.41
C LYS A 385 -21.23 -14.64 19.82
N ALA A 386 -20.84 -14.59 18.54
CA ALA A 386 -20.40 -15.78 17.83
C ALA A 386 -19.08 -16.36 18.40
N LEU A 387 -18.15 -15.50 18.83
CA LEU A 387 -16.89 -15.95 19.40
C LEU A 387 -17.08 -16.55 20.80
N THR A 388 -18.02 -16.02 21.61
CA THR A 388 -18.38 -16.58 22.91
C THR A 388 -18.98 -17.97 22.75
N GLU A 389 -19.94 -18.14 21.83
CA GLU A 389 -20.54 -19.43 21.49
C GLU A 389 -19.47 -20.42 21.01
N PHE A 390 -18.61 -20.00 20.10
CA PHE A 390 -17.52 -20.84 19.57
C PHE A 390 -16.55 -21.32 20.66
N PHE A 391 -16.18 -20.47 21.62
CA PHE A 391 -15.28 -20.83 22.71
C PHE A 391 -15.91 -21.79 23.70
N GLU A 392 -17.22 -21.69 23.98
CA GLU A 392 -17.93 -22.65 24.81
C GLU A 392 -18.04 -24.03 24.13
N GLU A 393 -18.23 -24.05 22.81
CA GLU A 393 -18.27 -25.29 22.00
C GLU A 393 -16.88 -25.91 21.82
N ASN A 394 -15.80 -25.08 21.78
CA ASN A 394 -14.44 -25.49 21.46
C ASN A 394 -13.45 -25.07 22.56
N PRO A 395 -13.57 -25.59 23.81
CA PRO A 395 -12.76 -25.11 24.95
C PRO A 395 -11.26 -25.38 24.78
N ALA A 396 -10.85 -26.40 24.03
CA ALA A 396 -9.44 -26.68 23.74
C ALA A 396 -8.82 -25.62 22.83
N VAL A 397 -9.57 -25.16 21.82
CA VAL A 397 -9.14 -24.07 20.93
C VAL A 397 -9.05 -22.74 21.69
N ALA A 398 -10.09 -22.44 22.48
CA ALA A 398 -10.12 -21.24 23.31
C ALA A 398 -8.92 -21.19 24.29
N LYS A 399 -8.58 -22.33 24.90
CA LYS A 399 -7.42 -22.46 25.77
C LYS A 399 -6.11 -22.18 25.02
N ALA A 400 -5.89 -22.77 23.84
CA ALA A 400 -4.69 -22.57 23.05
C ALA A 400 -4.51 -21.09 22.65
N ILE A 401 -5.59 -20.43 22.22
CA ILE A 401 -5.58 -18.99 21.88
C ILE A 401 -5.24 -18.14 23.11
N LEU A 402 -5.85 -18.43 24.27
CA LEU A 402 -5.58 -17.70 25.51
C LEU A 402 -4.17 -17.93 26.03
N GLU A 403 -3.61 -19.13 25.89
CA GLU A 403 -2.21 -19.41 26.24
C GLU A 403 -1.26 -18.57 25.38
N LYS A 404 -1.51 -18.48 24.06
CA LYS A 404 -0.74 -17.62 23.16
C LYS A 404 -0.85 -16.15 23.54
N ALA A 405 -2.05 -15.62 23.74
CA ALA A 405 -2.28 -14.24 24.15
C ALA A 405 -1.65 -13.93 25.54
N THR A 406 -1.67 -14.88 26.47
CA THR A 406 -1.02 -14.74 27.77
C THR A 406 0.51 -14.72 27.65
N GLN A 407 1.09 -15.50 26.74
CA GLN A 407 2.52 -15.44 26.43
C GLN A 407 2.91 -14.09 25.83
N ALA A 408 2.09 -13.55 24.91
CA ALA A 408 2.26 -12.21 24.35
C ALA A 408 2.26 -11.13 25.45
N ALA A 409 1.27 -11.18 26.36
CA ALA A 409 1.18 -10.25 27.48
C ALA A 409 2.41 -10.31 28.41
N ARG A 410 2.92 -11.52 28.70
CA ARG A 410 4.14 -11.69 29.48
C ARG A 410 5.37 -11.14 28.78
N ALA A 411 5.52 -11.39 27.48
CA ALA A 411 6.62 -10.86 26.68
C ALA A 411 6.58 -9.32 26.66
N ARG A 412 5.39 -8.72 26.47
CA ARG A 412 5.17 -7.28 26.52
C ARG A 412 5.51 -6.68 27.88
N ALA A 413 5.08 -7.32 28.98
CA ALA A 413 5.41 -6.88 30.33
C ALA A 413 6.92 -6.94 30.60
N ALA A 414 7.60 -8.00 30.13
CA ALA A 414 9.05 -8.12 30.21
C ALA A 414 9.77 -7.04 29.41
N ALA A 415 9.29 -6.76 28.20
CA ALA A 415 9.80 -5.67 27.35
C ALA A 415 9.63 -4.30 28.02
N LYS A 416 8.46 -4.03 28.61
CA LYS A 416 8.21 -2.79 29.37
C LYS A 416 9.18 -2.64 30.54
N LYS A 417 9.38 -3.70 31.30
CA LYS A 417 10.32 -3.69 32.43
C LYS A 417 11.77 -3.47 31.99
N ALA A 418 12.19 -4.14 30.91
CA ALA A 418 13.52 -3.95 30.33
C ALA A 418 13.74 -2.49 29.91
N ARG A 419 12.73 -1.90 29.25
CA ARG A 419 12.77 -0.49 28.84
C ARG A 419 12.82 0.48 30.01
N GLU A 420 12.03 0.26 31.06
CA GLU A 420 12.09 1.09 32.27
C GLU A 420 13.48 1.05 32.93
N LEU A 421 14.14 -0.11 32.93
CA LEU A 421 15.51 -0.25 33.40
C LEU A 421 16.50 0.53 32.53
N VAL A 422 16.37 0.46 31.20
CA VAL A 422 17.19 1.25 30.27
C VAL A 422 16.95 2.75 30.46
N ARG A 423 15.67 3.17 30.57
CA ARG A 423 15.30 4.58 30.81
C ARG A 423 15.82 5.10 32.15
N ARG A 424 15.79 4.30 33.21
CA ARG A 424 16.40 4.67 34.51
C ARG A 424 17.90 4.80 34.44
N ARG A 425 18.59 3.93 33.67
CA ARG A 425 20.04 4.06 33.43
C ARG A 425 20.36 5.30 32.63
N SER A 426 19.63 5.58 31.55
CA SER A 426 19.83 6.78 30.75
C SER A 426 19.44 8.08 31.47
N ALA A 427 18.49 8.06 32.39
CA ALA A 427 18.14 9.21 33.25
C ALA A 427 19.22 9.51 34.29
N LEU A 428 19.93 8.49 34.77
CA LEU A 428 21.06 8.62 35.70
C LEU A 428 22.36 9.05 34.98
N GLU A 429 22.50 8.72 33.68
CA GLU A 429 23.66 9.06 32.86
C GLU A 429 23.49 10.36 32.06
N SER A 430 22.48 11.17 32.37
CA SER A 430 22.13 12.47 31.78
C SER A 430 22.12 12.54 30.25
N ASN A 431 20.99 12.90 29.66
CA ASN A 431 20.80 13.55 28.33
C ASN A 431 21.81 13.23 27.19
N ARG A 432 22.52 12.10 27.24
CA ARG A 432 23.48 11.74 26.20
C ARG A 432 22.80 11.00 25.08
N MET A 433 22.80 11.62 23.92
CA MET A 433 22.59 10.98 22.62
C MET A 433 23.42 9.71 22.51
N PRO A 434 23.03 8.72 21.66
CA PRO A 434 23.85 7.52 21.42
C PRO A 434 25.30 7.94 21.19
N GLY A 435 26.23 7.37 21.94
CA GLY A 435 27.64 7.83 21.96
C GLY A 435 28.36 7.81 20.61
N LYS A 436 27.74 7.19 19.58
CA LYS A 436 28.22 7.18 18.21
C LYS A 436 27.49 8.16 17.27
N LEU A 437 26.38 8.77 17.70
CA LEU A 437 25.66 9.75 16.88
C LEU A 437 26.48 11.05 16.77
N ALA A 438 26.83 11.42 15.56
CA ALA A 438 27.32 12.75 15.23
C ALA A 438 26.13 13.60 14.78
N ASP A 439 25.51 14.32 15.72
CA ASP A 439 24.30 15.12 15.48
C ASP A 439 24.59 16.36 14.62
N CYS A 440 23.56 16.99 14.06
CA CYS A 440 23.62 18.26 13.33
C CYS A 440 23.28 19.45 14.24
N HIS A 441 23.57 20.67 13.76
CA HIS A 441 23.33 21.89 14.52
C HIS A 441 21.89 22.39 14.39
N GLU A 442 21.26 22.21 13.20
CA GLU A 442 19.86 22.58 12.94
C GLU A 442 18.92 21.76 13.83
N LYS A 443 17.83 22.37 14.27
CA LYS A 443 16.82 21.73 15.14
C LYS A 443 15.45 21.61 14.48
N ASP A 444 15.25 22.25 13.34
CA ASP A 444 14.02 22.08 12.54
C ASP A 444 14.05 20.74 11.81
N PRO A 445 13.18 19.77 12.18
CA PRO A 445 13.19 18.43 11.57
C PRO A 445 13.02 18.45 10.04
N SER A 446 12.32 19.45 9.51
CA SER A 446 12.06 19.58 8.07
C SER A 446 13.31 19.85 7.23
N LYS A 447 14.36 20.37 7.88
CA LYS A 447 15.65 20.71 7.26
C LYS A 447 16.75 19.72 7.56
N THR A 448 16.52 18.81 8.51
CA THR A 448 17.57 17.90 9.01
C THR A 448 17.50 16.53 8.36
N GLU A 449 18.67 15.91 8.23
CA GLU A 449 18.89 14.62 7.59
C GLU A 449 19.67 13.69 8.55
N LEU A 450 19.23 12.43 8.67
CA LEU A 450 19.97 11.40 9.39
C LEU A 450 20.48 10.34 8.42
N PHE A 451 21.79 10.15 8.37
CA PHE A 451 22.41 9.04 7.65
C PHE A 451 22.73 7.91 8.61
N ILE A 452 22.09 6.77 8.41
CA ILE A 452 22.36 5.51 9.11
C ILE A 452 23.37 4.77 8.24
N VAL A 453 24.62 4.69 8.70
CA VAL A 453 25.77 4.27 7.89
C VAL A 453 26.27 2.91 8.35
N GLU A 454 26.54 2.01 7.41
CA GLU A 454 27.15 0.71 7.71
C GLU A 454 28.62 0.86 8.09
N GLY A 455 28.93 0.39 9.30
CA GLY A 455 30.30 0.30 9.83
C GLY A 455 30.93 1.61 10.31
N ASP A 456 31.92 1.47 11.16
CA ASP A 456 32.65 2.60 11.76
C ASP A 456 33.57 3.31 10.75
N SER A 457 34.09 2.58 9.76
CA SER A 457 35.00 3.15 8.73
C SER A 457 34.25 4.13 7.84
N ALA A 458 33.17 3.68 7.23
CA ALA A 458 32.30 4.53 6.39
C ALA A 458 31.66 5.66 7.22
N GLY A 459 31.24 5.35 8.46
CA GLY A 459 30.76 6.35 9.41
C GLY A 459 31.76 7.44 9.72
N GLY A 460 33.07 7.11 9.79
CA GLY A 460 34.15 8.06 9.96
C GLY A 460 34.29 9.00 8.75
N SER A 461 34.34 8.46 7.53
CA SER A 461 34.38 9.24 6.30
C SER A 461 33.13 10.13 6.14
N ALA A 462 31.96 9.59 6.39
CA ALA A 462 30.70 10.34 6.35
C ALA A 462 30.67 11.50 7.34
N LYS A 463 31.15 11.26 8.58
CA LYS A 463 31.23 12.30 9.61
C LYS A 463 32.16 13.46 9.21
N MET A 464 33.27 13.16 8.51
CA MET A 464 34.22 14.18 8.05
C MET A 464 33.70 14.93 6.81
N GLY A 465 33.01 14.24 5.90
CA GLY A 465 32.52 14.80 4.64
C GLY A 465 31.18 15.52 4.72
N ARG A 466 30.38 15.33 5.77
CA ARG A 466 29.00 15.86 5.89
C ARG A 466 28.90 17.37 6.03
N ASP A 467 27.77 17.94 5.68
CA ASP A 467 27.37 19.26 6.18
C ASP A 467 26.86 19.12 7.62
N SER A 468 27.71 19.51 8.58
CA SER A 468 27.39 19.41 10.01
C SER A 468 26.22 20.30 10.45
N ASN A 469 25.79 21.26 9.63
CA ASN A 469 24.65 22.10 9.96
C ASN A 469 23.34 21.30 9.90
N ILE A 470 23.14 20.49 8.87
CA ILE A 470 21.88 19.82 8.60
C ILE A 470 21.95 18.29 8.62
N GLN A 471 23.15 17.68 8.54
CA GLN A 471 23.31 16.24 8.43
C GLN A 471 23.87 15.62 9.72
N ALA A 472 23.16 14.63 10.22
CA ALA A 472 23.57 13.77 11.33
C ALA A 472 24.03 12.40 10.81
N ILE A 473 25.04 11.78 11.45
CA ILE A 473 25.58 10.47 11.10
C ILE A 473 25.44 9.51 12.28
N LEU A 474 24.82 8.37 12.05
CA LEU A 474 24.71 7.26 13.00
C LEU A 474 25.35 6.00 12.40
N PRO A 475 26.58 5.65 12.78
CA PRO A 475 27.19 4.39 12.36
C PRO A 475 26.51 3.19 13.04
N LEU A 476 26.21 2.15 12.26
CA LEU A 476 25.77 0.85 12.75
C LEU A 476 26.91 -0.16 12.62
N TRP A 477 27.06 -1.03 13.60
CA TRP A 477 28.09 -2.07 13.58
C TRP A 477 27.48 -3.47 13.39
N GLY A 478 27.68 -4.01 12.20
CA GLY A 478 27.26 -5.36 11.82
C GLY A 478 25.76 -5.52 11.69
N LYS A 479 25.33 -6.72 11.34
CA LYS A 479 23.94 -7.06 11.06
C LYS A 479 23.04 -6.83 12.29
N MET A 480 21.89 -6.24 12.07
CA MET A 480 20.89 -6.00 13.10
C MET A 480 20.03 -7.24 13.35
N LEU A 481 19.25 -7.18 14.43
CA LEU A 481 18.23 -8.19 14.72
C LEU A 481 17.18 -8.20 13.61
N ASN A 482 16.88 -9.39 13.08
CA ASN A 482 15.73 -9.56 12.22
C ASN A 482 14.44 -9.52 13.07
N VAL A 483 13.73 -8.42 13.00
CA VAL A 483 12.54 -8.18 13.82
C VAL A 483 11.31 -8.98 13.37
N GLU A 484 11.33 -9.52 12.14
CA GLU A 484 10.29 -10.41 11.64
C GLU A 484 10.25 -11.73 12.44
N LYS A 485 11.41 -12.19 12.93
CA LYS A 485 11.60 -13.43 13.71
C LYS A 485 11.68 -13.19 15.22
N ALA A 486 11.62 -11.94 15.66
CA ALA A 486 11.90 -11.59 17.05
C ALA A 486 10.66 -11.06 17.77
N ARG A 487 10.46 -11.50 18.99
CA ARG A 487 9.47 -10.91 19.90
C ARG A 487 9.89 -9.50 20.33
N ALA A 488 8.90 -8.67 20.65
CA ALA A 488 9.08 -7.29 21.04
C ALA A 488 10.07 -7.07 22.19
N ASP A 489 10.13 -7.98 23.17
CA ASP A 489 11.07 -7.91 24.31
C ASP A 489 12.54 -7.93 23.88
N ARG A 490 12.88 -8.72 22.84
CA ARG A 490 14.23 -8.76 22.27
C ARG A 490 14.60 -7.50 21.51
N ILE A 491 13.60 -6.83 20.91
CA ILE A 491 13.82 -5.59 20.16
C ILE A 491 14.22 -4.45 21.10
N TYR A 492 13.49 -4.29 22.21
CA TYR A 492 13.80 -3.27 23.23
C TYR A 492 15.14 -3.50 23.93
N GLY A 493 15.62 -4.74 23.99
CA GLY A 493 16.94 -5.07 24.52
C GLY A 493 18.08 -5.06 23.52
N ASN A 494 17.83 -4.70 22.25
CA ASN A 494 18.83 -4.82 21.21
C ASN A 494 19.74 -3.60 21.11
N ASP A 495 21.04 -3.80 21.31
CA ASP A 495 22.07 -2.75 21.34
C ASP A 495 22.23 -2.00 20.01
N LYS A 496 21.78 -2.58 18.89
CA LYS A 496 21.92 -1.99 17.56
C LYS A 496 20.68 -1.23 17.11
N LEU A 497 19.48 -1.67 17.53
CA LEU A 497 18.22 -1.01 17.20
C LEU A 497 17.93 0.21 18.09
N MET A 498 18.23 0.09 19.40
CA MET A 498 17.95 1.17 20.36
C MET A 498 18.66 2.50 20.07
N PRO A 499 19.90 2.54 19.56
CA PRO A 499 20.52 3.78 19.08
C PRO A 499 19.74 4.47 17.97
N VAL A 500 19.15 3.72 17.01
CA VAL A 500 18.31 4.27 15.95
C VAL A 500 17.04 4.89 16.53
N VAL A 501 16.33 4.15 17.42
CA VAL A 501 15.14 4.64 18.12
C VAL A 501 15.43 5.93 18.89
N THR A 502 16.55 5.96 19.62
CA THR A 502 16.95 7.12 20.42
C THR A 502 17.32 8.31 19.54
N ALA A 503 18.02 8.08 18.42
CA ALA A 503 18.38 9.14 17.48
C ALA A 503 17.14 9.77 16.84
N LEU A 504 16.16 8.96 16.45
CA LEU A 504 14.89 9.43 15.87
C LEU A 504 13.98 10.13 16.88
N GLY A 505 13.98 9.69 18.13
CA GLY A 505 13.21 10.30 19.22
C GLY A 505 11.72 9.90 19.27
N THR A 506 11.25 9.06 18.36
CA THR A 506 9.83 8.76 18.14
C THR A 506 9.25 7.66 19.03
N GLY A 507 10.07 6.83 19.67
CA GLY A 507 9.61 5.54 20.22
C GLY A 507 9.42 4.51 19.10
N ILE A 508 8.83 3.34 19.42
CA ILE A 508 8.52 2.25 18.48
C ILE A 508 7.19 1.58 18.80
N GLY A 509 6.55 0.96 17.81
CA GLY A 509 5.28 0.22 17.97
C GLY A 509 4.17 1.13 18.49
N ASP A 510 3.45 0.71 19.53
CA ASP A 510 2.32 1.47 20.10
C ASP A 510 2.72 2.83 20.72
N GLU A 511 4.00 3.05 20.98
CA GLU A 511 4.50 4.32 21.53
C GLU A 511 5.10 5.24 20.47
N PHE A 512 5.03 4.82 19.21
CA PHE A 512 5.55 5.62 18.12
C PHE A 512 4.75 6.92 18.00
N ASP A 513 5.47 8.03 18.01
CA ASP A 513 4.90 9.37 17.89
C ASP A 513 5.65 10.16 16.80
N ILE A 514 5.02 10.29 15.64
CA ILE A 514 5.61 10.97 14.48
C ILE A 514 5.92 12.44 14.75
N SER A 515 5.18 13.10 15.66
CA SER A 515 5.41 14.50 16.01
C SER A 515 6.74 14.74 16.72
N LYS A 516 7.37 13.68 17.24
CA LYS A 516 8.66 13.73 17.94
C LYS A 516 9.86 13.42 17.04
N VAL A 517 9.61 13.13 15.76
CA VAL A 517 10.70 12.80 14.83
C VAL A 517 11.66 13.98 14.71
N ARG A 518 12.95 13.68 14.77
CA ARG A 518 14.01 14.70 14.76
C ARG A 518 14.58 14.99 13.37
N TYR A 519 14.31 14.10 12.39
CA TYR A 519 14.82 14.20 11.03
C TYR A 519 13.71 13.80 10.05
N HIS A 520 13.34 14.67 9.12
CA HIS A 520 12.35 14.35 8.08
C HIS A 520 12.97 13.67 6.86
N LYS A 521 14.29 13.47 6.84
CA LYS A 521 14.96 12.65 5.84
C LYS A 521 15.91 11.68 6.55
N ILE A 522 15.62 10.39 6.39
CA ILE A 522 16.36 9.30 7.02
C ILE A 522 16.93 8.44 5.90
N PHE A 523 18.25 8.47 5.74
CA PHE A 523 18.96 7.76 4.70
C PHE A 523 19.58 6.48 5.24
N ILE A 524 19.25 5.34 4.64
CA ILE A 524 19.98 4.09 4.83
C ILE A 524 21.12 4.10 3.83
N MET A 525 22.35 4.10 4.33
CA MET A 525 23.57 4.15 3.54
C MET A 525 24.43 2.92 3.88
N ALA A 526 24.29 1.89 3.05
CA ALA A 526 24.96 0.61 3.18
C ALA A 526 25.90 0.36 2.00
N ASP A 527 26.86 -0.56 2.17
CA ASP A 527 27.76 -0.99 1.11
C ASP A 527 27.00 -1.59 -0.08
N ALA A 528 27.52 -1.45 -1.28
CA ALA A 528 26.90 -1.97 -2.49
C ALA A 528 27.21 -3.46 -2.71
N ASP A 529 27.19 -4.24 -1.64
CA ASP A 529 27.41 -5.69 -1.64
C ASP A 529 26.20 -6.45 -1.05
N VAL A 530 26.31 -7.78 -0.98
CA VAL A 530 25.23 -8.63 -0.47
C VAL A 530 24.94 -8.42 1.02
N ASP A 531 25.96 -8.05 1.80
CA ASP A 531 25.81 -7.79 3.23
C ASP A 531 25.15 -6.43 3.48
N GLY A 532 25.53 -5.40 2.74
CA GLY A 532 24.90 -4.09 2.79
C GLY A 532 23.44 -4.14 2.33
N SER A 533 23.13 -4.88 1.27
CA SER A 533 21.75 -5.13 0.83
C SER A 533 20.92 -5.83 1.92
N HIS A 534 21.52 -6.78 2.64
CA HIS A 534 20.86 -7.45 3.76
C HIS A 534 20.64 -6.49 4.94
N ILE A 535 21.60 -5.63 5.28
CA ILE A 535 21.45 -4.61 6.34
C ILE A 535 20.35 -3.62 5.98
N CYS A 536 20.30 -3.17 4.72
CA CYS A 536 19.22 -2.34 4.21
C CYS A 536 17.85 -3.01 4.39
N THR A 537 17.72 -4.28 4.00
CA THR A 537 16.48 -5.05 4.14
C THR A 537 16.07 -5.21 5.61
N LEU A 538 17.01 -5.49 6.52
CA LEU A 538 16.74 -5.58 7.97
C LEU A 538 16.25 -4.24 8.53
N MET A 539 16.82 -3.12 8.10
CA MET A 539 16.40 -1.78 8.52
C MET A 539 15.01 -1.44 7.98
N LEU A 540 14.72 -1.75 6.70
CA LEU A 540 13.41 -1.56 6.11
C LEU A 540 12.35 -2.43 6.81
N THR A 541 12.68 -3.68 7.16
CA THR A 541 11.81 -4.56 7.97
C THR A 541 11.49 -3.92 9.31
N PHE A 542 12.49 -3.35 9.99
CA PHE A 542 12.31 -2.69 11.26
C PHE A 542 11.42 -1.44 11.14
N PHE A 543 11.65 -0.58 10.16
CA PHE A 543 10.81 0.59 9.92
C PHE A 543 9.39 0.20 9.55
N PHE A 544 9.21 -0.79 8.68
CA PHE A 544 7.88 -1.27 8.28
C PHE A 544 7.08 -1.82 9.45
N ARG A 545 7.69 -2.63 10.33
CA ARG A 545 7.00 -3.30 11.43
C ARG A 545 6.76 -2.41 12.66
N TYR A 546 7.69 -1.50 12.96
CA TYR A 546 7.70 -0.76 14.24
C TYR A 546 7.66 0.75 14.11
N MET A 547 7.88 1.29 12.92
CA MET A 547 7.95 2.73 12.66
C MET A 547 7.31 3.10 11.31
N ARG A 548 6.27 2.38 10.92
CA ARG A 548 5.62 2.51 9.61
C ARG A 548 5.27 3.96 9.23
N PRO A 549 4.77 4.84 10.13
CA PRO A 549 4.47 6.22 9.77
C PRO A 549 5.67 7.01 9.20
N LEU A 550 6.93 6.59 9.47
CA LEU A 550 8.10 7.21 8.81
C LEU A 550 8.09 6.99 7.28
N ILE A 551 7.65 5.80 6.86
CA ILE A 551 7.55 5.46 5.43
C ILE A 551 6.34 6.17 4.82
N ASP A 552 5.19 6.12 5.49
CA ASP A 552 3.94 6.72 5.02
C ASP A 552 4.06 8.26 4.84
N HIS A 553 4.86 8.93 5.68
CA HIS A 553 5.18 10.36 5.52
C HIS A 553 6.32 10.64 4.52
N GLY A 554 6.90 9.60 3.92
CA GLY A 554 7.97 9.74 2.93
C GLY A 554 9.32 10.17 3.49
N TYR A 555 9.61 9.85 4.76
CA TYR A 555 10.84 10.27 5.42
C TYR A 555 12.00 9.28 5.24
N VAL A 556 11.76 8.08 4.70
CA VAL A 556 12.77 7.02 4.55
C VAL A 556 13.29 6.96 3.13
N TYR A 557 14.62 6.94 3.01
CA TYR A 557 15.35 6.90 1.75
C TYR A 557 16.47 5.87 1.80
N VAL A 558 16.83 5.33 0.65
CA VAL A 558 18.05 4.53 0.45
C VAL A 558 19.01 5.36 -0.42
N ALA A 559 20.20 5.61 0.10
CA ALA A 559 21.25 6.27 -0.66
C ALA A 559 21.91 5.26 -1.61
N GLN A 560 22.19 5.68 -2.83
CA GLN A 560 22.87 4.86 -3.83
C GLN A 560 24.26 5.43 -4.10
N PRO A 561 25.33 4.87 -3.49
CA PRO A 561 26.70 5.26 -3.81
C PRO A 561 27.09 4.74 -5.20
N PRO A 562 28.05 5.39 -5.89
CA PRO A 562 28.55 4.91 -7.17
C PRO A 562 29.30 3.58 -7.00
N LEU A 563 29.14 2.69 -7.98
CA LEU A 563 29.86 1.41 -8.04
C LEU A 563 31.25 1.57 -8.64
N PHE A 564 31.43 2.54 -9.56
CA PHE A 564 32.66 2.70 -10.30
C PHE A 564 33.15 4.16 -10.28
N LYS A 565 34.49 4.28 -10.23
CA LYS A 565 35.21 5.53 -10.46
C LYS A 565 36.07 5.39 -11.71
N LEU A 566 35.84 6.26 -12.70
CA LEU A 566 36.65 6.37 -13.91
C LEU A 566 37.55 7.61 -13.79
N GLN A 567 38.86 7.43 -13.95
CA GLN A 567 39.83 8.53 -13.82
C GLN A 567 40.78 8.58 -15.02
N LYS A 568 40.87 9.77 -15.64
CA LYS A 568 41.84 10.06 -16.69
C LYS A 568 42.50 11.41 -16.40
N GLY A 569 43.74 11.36 -15.93
CA GLY A 569 44.43 12.57 -15.45
C GLY A 569 43.71 13.19 -14.25
N GLN A 570 43.27 14.45 -14.39
CA GLN A 570 42.53 15.16 -13.35
C GLN A 570 41.00 14.97 -13.47
N THR A 571 40.51 14.42 -14.59
CA THR A 571 39.08 14.21 -14.81
C THR A 571 38.63 12.93 -14.13
N VAL A 572 37.65 13.05 -13.25
CA VAL A 572 37.00 11.94 -12.54
C VAL A 572 35.51 11.92 -12.92
N LYS A 573 35.01 10.74 -13.26
CA LYS A 573 33.56 10.49 -13.43
C LYS A 573 33.15 9.26 -12.60
N TYR A 574 31.92 9.22 -12.17
CA TYR A 574 31.37 8.12 -11.39
C TYR A 574 30.25 7.43 -12.18
N ALA A 575 30.12 6.11 -12.03
CA ALA A 575 29.03 5.33 -12.61
C ALA A 575 28.34 4.51 -11.50
N TYR A 576 27.02 4.43 -11.58
CA TYR A 576 26.16 3.79 -10.59
C TYR A 576 25.72 2.39 -10.99
N ASN A 577 25.97 2.00 -12.25
CA ASN A 577 25.72 0.66 -12.78
C ASN A 577 26.70 0.33 -13.91
N ASP A 578 26.69 -0.96 -14.35
CA ASP A 578 27.59 -1.45 -15.39
C ASP A 578 27.36 -0.79 -16.76
N ASP A 579 26.15 -0.41 -17.08
CA ASP A 579 25.83 0.20 -18.38
C ASP A 579 26.35 1.64 -18.44
N GLU A 580 26.18 2.41 -17.37
CA GLU A 580 26.82 3.73 -17.25
C GLU A 580 28.34 3.63 -17.30
N MET A 581 28.92 2.62 -16.64
CA MET A 581 30.36 2.39 -16.66
C MET A 581 30.85 2.13 -18.10
N LYS A 582 30.13 1.31 -18.89
CA LYS A 582 30.46 1.06 -20.31
C LYS A 582 30.38 2.33 -21.14
N LEU A 583 29.30 3.12 -20.97
CA LEU A 583 29.11 4.40 -21.68
C LEU A 583 30.23 5.38 -21.35
N LEU A 584 30.53 5.58 -20.07
CA LEU A 584 31.59 6.48 -19.63
C LEU A 584 32.99 5.99 -20.06
N SER A 585 33.22 4.67 -20.12
CA SER A 585 34.47 4.10 -20.63
C SER A 585 34.65 4.38 -22.12
N ALA A 586 33.57 4.38 -22.89
CA ALA A 586 33.60 4.77 -24.31
C ALA A 586 33.88 6.27 -24.50
N GLU A 587 33.33 7.13 -23.62
CA GLU A 587 33.59 8.58 -23.63
C GLU A 587 35.01 8.93 -23.17
N MET A 588 35.62 8.12 -22.31
CA MET A 588 36.94 8.34 -21.71
C MET A 588 37.92 7.20 -22.05
N PRO A 589 38.35 7.01 -23.31
CA PRO A 589 39.22 5.93 -23.69
C PRO A 589 40.58 6.00 -22.92
N GLY A 590 40.95 4.87 -22.28
CA GLY A 590 42.17 4.78 -21.48
C GLY A 590 42.03 5.35 -20.05
N ALA A 591 40.85 5.67 -19.57
CA ALA A 591 40.60 5.96 -18.16
C ALA A 591 40.86 4.73 -17.30
N LYS A 592 41.42 4.93 -16.11
CA LYS A 592 41.53 3.88 -15.10
C LYS A 592 40.19 3.71 -14.44
N VAL A 593 39.63 2.51 -14.52
CA VAL A 593 38.35 2.13 -13.85
C VAL A 593 38.70 1.48 -12.52
N ASN A 594 38.18 2.03 -11.44
CA ASN A 594 38.22 1.43 -10.11
C ASN A 594 36.80 1.09 -9.68
N ARG A 595 36.55 -0.15 -9.24
CA ARG A 595 35.29 -0.57 -8.62
C ARG A 595 35.38 -0.40 -7.12
N TYR A 596 34.40 0.26 -6.52
CA TYR A 596 34.24 0.33 -5.06
C TYR A 596 33.60 -0.95 -4.54
N LYS A 597 34.18 -1.54 -3.50
CA LYS A 597 33.61 -2.70 -2.80
C LYS A 597 32.73 -2.30 -1.61
N GLY A 598 32.98 -1.11 -1.08
CA GLY A 598 32.22 -0.55 0.03
C GLY A 598 32.52 0.93 0.24
N LEU A 599 31.64 1.57 1.02
CA LEU A 599 31.70 2.99 1.38
C LEU A 599 32.98 3.36 2.13
N GLY A 600 33.58 2.41 2.85
CA GLY A 600 34.82 2.60 3.57
C GLY A 600 36.05 2.84 2.68
N GLU A 601 35.96 2.55 1.36
CA GLU A 601 36.99 2.84 0.37
C GLU A 601 36.94 4.27 -0.17
N MET A 602 35.84 4.98 0.10
CA MET A 602 35.63 6.37 -0.32
C MET A 602 36.21 7.32 0.72
N ASN A 603 36.98 8.31 0.26
CA ASN A 603 37.39 9.41 1.14
C ASN A 603 36.22 10.37 1.42
N PRO A 604 36.31 11.26 2.43
CA PRO A 604 35.24 12.16 2.81
C PRO A 604 34.69 13.03 1.66
N ASP A 605 35.57 13.57 0.82
CA ASP A 605 35.19 14.45 -0.29
C ASP A 605 34.42 13.68 -1.37
N GLN A 606 34.86 12.44 -1.67
CA GLN A 606 34.17 11.55 -2.63
C GLN A 606 32.78 11.17 -2.15
N LEU A 607 32.68 10.81 -0.86
CA LEU A 607 31.42 10.43 -0.27
C LEU A 607 30.42 11.62 -0.21
N TRP A 608 30.93 12.81 0.07
CA TRP A 608 30.18 14.05 -0.03
C TRP A 608 29.66 14.28 -1.45
N GLU A 609 30.57 14.35 -2.41
CA GLU A 609 30.28 14.70 -3.80
C GLU A 609 29.26 13.77 -4.45
N THR A 610 29.32 12.48 -4.16
CA THR A 610 28.53 11.45 -4.88
C THR A 610 27.26 10.99 -4.14
N THR A 611 27.27 11.03 -2.80
CA THR A 611 26.26 10.31 -2.00
C THR A 611 25.54 11.18 -0.97
N MET A 612 26.22 12.22 -0.44
CA MET A 612 25.64 13.01 0.66
C MET A 612 25.22 14.41 0.24
N ASN A 613 25.84 15.00 -0.78
CA ASN A 613 25.51 16.33 -1.28
C ASN A 613 24.07 16.35 -1.86
N PRO A 614 23.15 17.17 -1.33
CA PRO A 614 21.77 17.25 -1.81
C PRO A 614 21.62 17.53 -3.31
N ASP A 615 22.61 18.23 -3.91
CA ASP A 615 22.53 18.64 -5.32
C ASP A 615 22.90 17.51 -6.30
N ASN A 616 23.72 16.52 -5.87
CA ASN A 616 24.32 15.54 -6.78
C ASN A 616 23.98 14.09 -6.44
N ARG A 617 23.49 13.81 -5.21
CA ARG A 617 23.28 12.45 -4.72
C ARG A 617 22.15 11.72 -5.45
N VAL A 618 22.32 10.42 -5.64
CA VAL A 618 21.29 9.52 -6.13
C VAL A 618 20.62 8.82 -4.94
N ILE A 619 19.31 8.95 -4.84
CA ILE A 619 18.51 8.42 -3.72
C ILE A 619 17.22 7.76 -4.22
N VAL A 620 16.78 6.75 -3.49
CA VAL A 620 15.46 6.11 -3.71
C VAL A 620 14.60 6.39 -2.47
N GLN A 621 13.47 7.07 -2.65
CA GLN A 621 12.48 7.23 -1.59
C GLN A 621 11.69 5.93 -1.44
N ILE A 622 11.59 5.43 -0.21
CA ILE A 622 10.82 4.23 0.09
C ILE A 622 9.34 4.60 0.24
N LYS A 623 8.50 3.92 -0.52
CA LYS A 623 7.04 4.09 -0.50
C LYS A 623 6.36 2.73 -0.36
N ILE A 624 5.22 2.71 0.32
CA ILE A 624 4.35 1.56 0.38
C ILE A 624 3.17 1.84 -0.54
N GLU A 625 3.20 1.24 -1.73
CA GLU A 625 2.09 1.35 -2.70
C GLU A 625 0.95 0.40 -2.32
N ASP A 626 1.30 -0.75 -1.74
CA ASP A 626 0.40 -1.81 -1.33
C ASP A 626 0.90 -2.42 -0.01
N ALA A 627 0.16 -2.16 1.07
CA ALA A 627 0.56 -2.57 2.41
C ALA A 627 0.57 -4.09 2.60
N GLU A 628 -0.36 -4.80 1.96
CA GLU A 628 -0.45 -6.26 2.06
C GLU A 628 0.69 -6.92 1.29
N ARG A 629 0.99 -6.44 0.09
CA ARG A 629 2.13 -6.94 -0.70
C ARG A 629 3.46 -6.68 0.00
N ALA A 630 3.60 -5.53 0.66
CA ALA A 630 4.78 -5.24 1.47
C ALA A 630 4.87 -6.19 2.67
N ASP A 631 3.76 -6.42 3.38
CA ASP A 631 3.68 -7.39 4.48
C ASP A 631 4.06 -8.80 4.03
N GLU A 632 3.48 -9.26 2.91
CA GLU A 632 3.80 -10.55 2.31
C GLU A 632 5.29 -10.66 1.95
N ALA A 633 5.85 -9.64 1.31
CA ALA A 633 7.26 -9.63 0.92
C ALA A 633 8.19 -9.74 2.13
N PHE A 634 7.93 -8.97 3.21
CA PHE A 634 8.71 -9.09 4.45
C PHE A 634 8.51 -10.44 5.13
N SER A 635 7.29 -10.97 5.18
CA SER A 635 7.00 -12.29 5.77
C SER A 635 7.71 -13.42 5.02
N ILE A 636 7.71 -13.40 3.67
CA ILE A 636 8.39 -14.40 2.84
C ILE A 636 9.90 -14.27 2.96
N LEU A 637 10.45 -13.08 2.75
CA LEU A 637 11.90 -12.87 2.65
C LEU A 637 12.59 -12.91 4.01
N MET A 638 11.95 -12.38 5.04
CA MET A 638 12.52 -12.19 6.37
C MET A 638 11.94 -13.12 7.44
N GLY A 639 10.83 -13.82 7.15
CA GLY A 639 10.17 -14.77 8.06
C GLY A 639 10.99 -16.02 8.37
N GLU A 640 10.50 -16.87 9.27
CA GLU A 640 11.19 -18.11 9.69
C GLU A 640 11.16 -19.19 8.61
N GLN A 641 10.10 -19.22 7.80
CA GLN A 641 9.88 -20.26 6.82
C GLN A 641 10.89 -20.18 5.66
N VAL A 642 11.48 -21.33 5.32
CA VAL A 642 12.50 -21.42 4.28
C VAL A 642 11.88 -21.63 2.90
N GLU A 643 10.82 -22.45 2.85
CA GLU A 643 10.23 -22.89 1.57
C GLU A 643 9.61 -21.74 0.75
N PRO A 644 8.79 -20.84 1.31
CA PRO A 644 8.27 -19.68 0.56
C PRO A 644 9.38 -18.79 0.02
N ARG A 645 10.47 -18.61 0.80
CA ARG A 645 11.65 -17.85 0.37
C ARG A 645 12.38 -18.53 -0.77
N ARG A 646 12.54 -19.86 -0.71
CA ARG A 646 13.17 -20.63 -1.78
C ARG A 646 12.37 -20.49 -3.08
N GLN A 647 11.06 -20.68 -3.02
CA GLN A 647 10.18 -20.53 -4.19
C GLN A 647 10.22 -19.12 -4.76
N PHE A 648 10.25 -18.09 -3.90
CA PHE A 648 10.42 -16.70 -4.34
C PHE A 648 11.74 -16.50 -5.08
N ILE A 649 12.85 -17.03 -4.54
CA ILE A 649 14.18 -16.92 -5.16
C ILE A 649 14.19 -17.68 -6.50
N GLU A 650 13.68 -18.91 -6.57
CA GLU A 650 13.63 -19.71 -7.80
C GLU A 650 12.79 -19.00 -8.89
N LYS A 651 11.63 -18.46 -8.53
CA LYS A 651 10.76 -17.72 -9.46
C LYS A 651 11.42 -16.45 -10.01
N ASN A 652 12.21 -15.75 -9.19
CA ASN A 652 12.80 -14.46 -9.52
C ASN A 652 14.29 -14.52 -9.91
N ALA A 653 14.92 -15.69 -9.86
CA ALA A 653 16.36 -15.87 -10.12
C ALA A 653 16.80 -15.32 -11.49
N LYS A 654 15.94 -15.45 -12.51
CA LYS A 654 16.21 -14.96 -13.88
C LYS A 654 16.33 -13.43 -13.98
N TYR A 655 15.84 -12.68 -12.99
CA TYR A 655 15.90 -11.22 -12.93
C TYR A 655 17.00 -10.72 -12.01
N ALA A 656 17.70 -11.61 -11.30
CA ALA A 656 18.76 -11.23 -10.37
C ALA A 656 20.02 -10.83 -11.15
N ASN A 657 20.49 -9.62 -10.92
CA ASN A 657 21.86 -9.23 -11.29
C ASN A 657 22.81 -9.92 -10.31
N LEU A 658 23.38 -11.04 -10.73
CA LEU A 658 24.35 -11.75 -9.94
C LEU A 658 25.73 -11.14 -10.21
N ASP A 659 26.38 -10.69 -9.17
CA ASP A 659 27.79 -10.31 -9.17
C ASP A 659 28.62 -11.61 -9.00
N VAL A 660 28.84 -12.31 -10.12
CA VAL A 660 29.57 -13.59 -10.16
C VAL A 660 30.97 -13.36 -10.69
#